data_9fc586417581ee48fd402e8406297308
#
_entry.id   9fc586417581ee48fd402e8406297308
#
_cell.length_a   1.000
_cell.length_b   1.000
_cell.length_c   1.000
_cell.angle_alpha   90.00
_cell.angle_beta   90.00
_cell.angle_gamma   90.00
#
_symmetry.space_group_name_H-M   'P 1'
#
loop_
_entity.id
_entity.type
_entity.pdbx_description
1 polymer ?
#
loop_
_entity_poly.entity_id
_entity_poly.type
_entity_poly.pdbx_seq_one_letter_code
_entity_poly.pdbx_strand_id
1 'polypeptide(L)'
;MLSKKPRFLWQILSVSCVVFLLVFPTLAQVDPDPDSPTPILLSESNSTRALATTAANLSRQNLSKMKSRVFSPDMKIVLFVTNLDLMPDEGANAFRVSVEDENGRRYRFPVLEINPLQNHGDIYALTVLLRDELGFWENPQFDADVLVGVTWRGLTSNRVRLSIGGSGGHIKDDAGAVPTPITNLPTKSSKNAQEINIGYRYSGDRIRFLEQAAFGPTIELDQRIRRIGLRTWLAEQFQAPYPTNPYPNLVLMPTTVPTTCDATCRRDFYSMYPVQNWFFKEAFYGDAQLKHRVAWSLSQIWVISGFDTQQASWMVAYHQKLSENAFGNYRNLMSDITLNPGMGNYLDMVRSTRTNPNENFAREILQLFTIGLFMLNQDGTLQLDGSGNPIPTYDQDTVNNFTKVLTGWNFCNTGCPNSTLGAPNYKDPMIMNQNQHDITTKTLLNYPGAVNVNIAAGQNGVTETNQALDNIFNHPNVAPFVSRLLIQHLVTSDPTPAFVGRVAAIFNNNGSNVRGDLKAVVKAILLDPEARGNLKTDPNYGKLREPVQLATNVYRQLGVNAANGTGNSDGYVNQIISPMGQSAFFSPTVFNYYSPDYIIPGTALNGPEFNILTTGTAIARANFANTIVFSRVNVSANAPLGTALNLAEMQALAAADTSSNQLLDALNTRMMHGAMSANMRNTILTAVQTVPSTNPLLRAQTAIYLIATSSQFQVQR
;
A
#
# COMPACT_ATOMS: atom_id res chain seq x y z
N MET A 1 -48.05 71.56 -45.11
CA MET A 1 -49.10 70.75 -45.74
C MET A 1 -48.71 69.27 -45.64
N LEU A 2 -49.60 68.52 -45.12
CA LEU A 2 -49.51 67.15 -44.67
C LEU A 2 -48.86 66.09 -45.59
N SER A 3 -47.87 65.33 -45.14
CA SER A 3 -47.49 64.02 -45.74
C SER A 3 -47.49 62.92 -44.66
N LYS A 4 -48.30 61.94 -44.91
CA LYS A 4 -48.46 60.75 -44.10
C LYS A 4 -47.30 59.81 -44.28
N LYS A 5 -46.70 59.35 -43.20
CA LYS A 5 -45.78 58.16 -43.18
C LYS A 5 -46.59 56.88 -42.94
N PRO A 6 -46.28 55.75 -43.61
CA PRO A 6 -46.83 54.46 -43.24
C PRO A 6 -45.97 53.80 -42.14
N ARG A 7 -46.62 53.24 -41.15
CA ARG A 7 -46.05 52.41 -40.08
C ARG A 7 -45.76 50.99 -40.64
N PHE A 8 -44.50 50.58 -40.58
CA PHE A 8 -44.09 49.19 -40.72
C PHE A 8 -44.16 48.50 -39.36
N LEU A 9 -45.01 47.50 -39.23
CA LEU A 9 -45.07 46.57 -38.08
C LEU A 9 -43.93 45.56 -38.28
N TRP A 10 -42.96 45.51 -37.39
CA TRP A 10 -42.02 44.40 -37.23
C TRP A 10 -42.64 43.48 -36.17
N GLN A 11 -43.10 42.31 -36.60
CA GLN A 11 -43.39 41.18 -35.72
C GLN A 11 -42.04 40.51 -35.38
N ILE A 12 -41.61 40.67 -34.12
CA ILE A 12 -40.51 39.86 -33.58
C ILE A 12 -41.07 38.54 -33.18
N LEU A 13 -40.79 37.48 -33.97
CA LEU A 13 -40.98 36.10 -33.55
C LEU A 13 -39.88 35.79 -32.49
N SER A 14 -40.22 35.78 -31.22
CA SER A 14 -39.42 35.22 -30.15
C SER A 14 -39.52 33.72 -30.19
N VAL A 15 -38.54 33.03 -30.80
CA VAL A 15 -38.35 31.60 -30.65
C VAL A 15 -37.77 31.35 -29.27
N SER A 16 -38.62 31.02 -28.31
CA SER A 16 -38.20 30.48 -27.01
C SER A 16 -37.65 29.08 -27.20
N CYS A 17 -36.34 28.95 -27.30
CA CYS A 17 -35.64 27.68 -27.18
C CYS A 17 -35.73 27.21 -25.74
N VAL A 18 -36.72 26.39 -25.41
CA VAL A 18 -36.76 25.66 -24.14
C VAL A 18 -35.74 24.54 -24.21
N VAL A 19 -34.54 24.82 -23.71
CA VAL A 19 -33.56 23.77 -23.47
C VAL A 19 -34.06 22.95 -22.29
N PHE A 20 -34.65 21.80 -22.59
CA PHE A 20 -34.86 20.74 -21.60
C PHE A 20 -33.47 20.23 -21.21
N LEU A 21 -32.90 20.78 -20.13
CA LEU A 21 -31.85 20.12 -19.36
C LEU A 21 -32.48 18.82 -18.80
N LEU A 22 -32.29 17.72 -19.53
CA LEU A 22 -32.43 16.40 -18.95
C LEU A 22 -31.37 16.27 -17.86
N VAL A 23 -31.71 16.71 -16.65
CA VAL A 23 -31.01 16.31 -15.44
C VAL A 23 -31.32 14.83 -15.29
N PHE A 24 -30.48 13.98 -15.89
CA PHE A 24 -30.42 12.61 -15.42
C PHE A 24 -30.04 12.68 -13.93
N PRO A 25 -30.89 12.15 -13.01
CA PRO A 25 -30.43 11.99 -11.66
C PRO A 25 -29.17 11.10 -11.78
N THR A 26 -28.02 11.68 -11.50
CA THR A 26 -26.85 10.85 -11.19
C THR A 26 -27.28 10.03 -10.00
N LEU A 27 -27.64 8.77 -10.25
CA LEU A 27 -27.81 7.79 -9.20
C LEU A 27 -26.58 7.96 -8.31
N ALA A 28 -26.79 8.40 -7.08
CA ALA A 28 -25.71 8.51 -6.11
C ALA A 28 -24.97 7.18 -6.16
N GLN A 29 -23.71 7.22 -6.57
CA GLN A 29 -22.93 5.99 -6.80
C GLN A 29 -22.72 5.36 -5.43
N VAL A 30 -23.52 4.34 -5.14
CA VAL A 30 -23.48 3.59 -3.88
C VAL A 30 -22.08 3.04 -3.71
N ASP A 31 -21.53 3.04 -2.49
CA ASP A 31 -20.28 2.37 -2.21
C ASP A 31 -20.36 0.92 -2.67
N PRO A 32 -19.29 0.37 -3.29
CA PRO A 32 -19.30 -1.01 -3.69
C PRO A 32 -19.57 -1.90 -2.49
N ASP A 33 -20.30 -2.98 -2.69
CA ASP A 33 -20.36 -4.06 -1.73
C ASP A 33 -19.14 -4.95 -1.96
N PRO A 34 -18.09 -4.75 -1.17
CA PRO A 34 -16.84 -5.47 -1.38
C PRO A 34 -16.82 -6.82 -0.67
N ASP A 35 -17.93 -7.22 -0.05
CA ASP A 35 -18.02 -8.44 0.72
C ASP A 35 -18.13 -9.63 -0.23
N SER A 36 -16.99 -10.04 -0.75
CA SER A 36 -16.88 -11.20 -1.62
C SER A 36 -17.32 -12.46 -0.88
N PRO A 37 -17.99 -13.40 -1.53
CA PRO A 37 -18.27 -14.69 -0.95
C PRO A 37 -16.98 -15.46 -0.68
N THR A 38 -16.93 -16.23 0.41
CA THR A 38 -15.77 -17.06 0.72
C THR A 38 -15.72 -18.25 -0.26
N PRO A 39 -14.60 -18.49 -0.96
CA PRO A 39 -14.47 -19.64 -1.85
C PRO A 39 -14.65 -20.94 -1.09
N ILE A 40 -15.20 -21.95 -1.76
CA ILE A 40 -15.41 -23.29 -1.20
C ILE A 40 -14.73 -24.31 -2.09
N LEU A 41 -13.79 -25.07 -1.53
CA LEU A 41 -13.09 -26.14 -2.21
C LEU A 41 -13.85 -27.44 -2.02
N LEU A 42 -14.19 -28.12 -3.12
CA LEU A 42 -15.02 -29.31 -3.08
C LEU A 42 -14.23 -30.56 -2.67
N SER A 43 -14.88 -31.43 -1.90
CA SER A 43 -14.37 -32.72 -1.49
C SER A 43 -15.25 -33.87 -1.97
N GLU A 44 -14.74 -35.09 -1.91
CA GLU A 44 -15.52 -36.30 -2.15
C GLU A 44 -16.67 -36.43 -1.13
N SER A 45 -17.74 -37.13 -1.51
CA SER A 45 -18.85 -37.37 -0.61
C SER A 45 -18.42 -38.08 0.67
N ASN A 46 -18.79 -37.51 1.83
CA ASN A 46 -18.45 -38.04 3.16
C ASN A 46 -16.94 -38.15 3.42
N SER A 47 -16.14 -37.32 2.81
CA SER A 47 -14.68 -37.33 2.93
C SER A 47 -14.13 -35.92 3.03
N THR A 48 -12.96 -35.78 3.66
CA THR A 48 -12.15 -34.53 3.64
C THR A 48 -11.16 -34.51 2.48
N ARG A 49 -11.19 -35.51 1.58
CA ARG A 49 -10.32 -35.56 0.42
C ARG A 49 -10.82 -34.63 -0.68
N ALA A 50 -9.90 -33.91 -1.32
CA ALA A 50 -10.19 -33.05 -2.43
C ALA A 50 -10.90 -33.81 -3.55
N LEU A 51 -11.95 -33.23 -4.09
CA LEU A 51 -12.45 -33.63 -5.41
C LEU A 51 -11.46 -33.14 -6.46
N ALA A 52 -10.66 -34.03 -7.02
CA ALA A 52 -9.59 -33.68 -7.93
C ALA A 52 -9.44 -34.68 -9.09
N THR A 53 -8.97 -34.19 -10.23
CA THR A 53 -8.71 -35.03 -11.43
C THR A 53 -7.51 -34.49 -12.20
N THR A 54 -6.98 -35.26 -13.14
CA THR A 54 -6.00 -34.73 -14.09
C THR A 54 -6.71 -33.90 -15.17
N ALA A 55 -6.03 -32.89 -15.70
CA ALA A 55 -6.58 -32.04 -16.75
C ALA A 55 -7.05 -32.84 -17.97
N ALA A 56 -6.34 -33.93 -18.32
CA ALA A 56 -6.70 -34.82 -19.44
C ALA A 56 -8.02 -35.61 -19.24
N ASN A 57 -8.46 -35.76 -17.99
CA ASN A 57 -9.64 -36.55 -17.66
C ASN A 57 -10.91 -35.70 -17.38
N LEU A 58 -10.77 -34.36 -17.37
CA LEU A 58 -11.86 -33.46 -17.02
C LEU A 58 -13.11 -33.62 -17.89
N SER A 59 -12.94 -33.87 -19.19
CA SER A 59 -14.06 -34.02 -20.17
C SER A 59 -14.81 -35.35 -20.10
N ARG A 60 -14.33 -36.32 -19.35
CA ARG A 60 -14.81 -37.69 -19.35
C ARG A 60 -15.54 -38.16 -18.09
N GLN A 61 -15.59 -37.34 -17.04
CA GLN A 61 -16.05 -37.80 -15.72
C GLN A 61 -17.25 -37.02 -15.22
N ASN A 62 -18.19 -37.76 -14.61
CA ASN A 62 -19.29 -37.18 -13.81
C ASN A 62 -18.76 -36.87 -12.41
N LEU A 63 -18.87 -35.62 -11.96
CA LEU A 63 -18.37 -35.16 -10.66
C LEU A 63 -18.79 -36.05 -9.49
N SER A 64 -20.03 -36.51 -9.48
CA SER A 64 -20.55 -37.37 -8.37
C SER A 64 -19.91 -38.76 -8.29
N LYS A 65 -19.16 -39.18 -9.32
CA LYS A 65 -18.47 -40.48 -9.38
C LYS A 65 -16.94 -40.34 -9.33
N MET A 66 -16.42 -39.13 -9.27
CA MET A 66 -14.99 -38.91 -9.13
C MET A 66 -14.51 -39.39 -7.77
N LYS A 67 -13.39 -40.12 -7.77
CA LYS A 67 -12.64 -40.46 -6.56
C LYS A 67 -11.24 -39.89 -6.70
N SER A 68 -10.76 -39.37 -5.60
CA SER A 68 -9.39 -38.87 -5.50
C SER A 68 -8.38 -39.98 -5.80
N ARG A 69 -7.29 -39.57 -6.42
CA ARG A 69 -6.14 -40.43 -6.74
C ARG A 69 -4.90 -39.85 -6.08
N VAL A 70 -3.88 -40.65 -5.97
CA VAL A 70 -2.53 -40.15 -5.69
C VAL A 70 -2.01 -39.49 -6.98
N PHE A 71 -1.57 -38.24 -6.86
CA PHE A 71 -0.98 -37.49 -7.95
C PHE A 71 0.53 -37.44 -7.79
N SER A 72 1.27 -37.47 -8.88
CA SER A 72 2.71 -37.28 -8.85
C SER A 72 3.07 -35.78 -8.78
N PRO A 73 4.19 -35.39 -8.14
CA PRO A 73 4.75 -34.07 -8.28
C PRO A 73 4.86 -33.66 -9.76
N ASP A 74 4.84 -32.35 -10.02
CA ASP A 74 4.89 -31.76 -11.37
C ASP A 74 3.68 -32.06 -12.29
N MET A 75 2.66 -32.75 -11.81
CA MET A 75 1.43 -32.95 -12.58
C MET A 75 0.54 -31.73 -12.58
N LYS A 76 -0.18 -31.54 -13.71
CA LYS A 76 -1.31 -30.60 -13.80
C LYS A 76 -2.57 -31.33 -13.35
N ILE A 77 -3.18 -30.82 -12.29
CA ILE A 77 -4.45 -31.33 -11.76
C ILE A 77 -5.53 -30.26 -11.81
N VAL A 78 -6.76 -30.66 -11.68
CA VAL A 78 -7.93 -29.79 -11.56
C VAL A 78 -8.56 -30.00 -10.20
N LEU A 79 -8.69 -28.91 -9.44
CA LEU A 79 -9.50 -28.77 -8.23
C LEU A 79 -10.83 -28.13 -8.59
N PHE A 80 -11.86 -28.35 -7.80
CA PHE A 80 -13.19 -27.78 -8.05
C PHE A 80 -13.54 -26.80 -6.93
N VAL A 81 -13.86 -25.57 -7.34
CA VAL A 81 -14.16 -24.45 -6.43
C VAL A 81 -15.54 -23.89 -6.76
N THR A 82 -16.27 -23.48 -5.75
CA THR A 82 -17.57 -22.82 -5.90
C THR A 82 -17.67 -21.59 -5.00
N ASN A 83 -18.82 -20.92 -5.03
CA ASN A 83 -19.11 -19.70 -4.27
C ASN A 83 -18.18 -18.54 -4.67
N LEU A 84 -17.97 -18.36 -5.98
CA LEU A 84 -17.18 -17.28 -6.54
C LEU A 84 -18.09 -16.25 -7.24
N ASP A 85 -17.63 -14.99 -7.27
CA ASP A 85 -18.25 -13.90 -8.03
C ASP A 85 -17.14 -13.14 -8.75
N LEU A 86 -16.67 -13.76 -9.85
CA LEU A 86 -15.51 -13.27 -10.58
C LEU A 86 -15.84 -11.98 -11.36
N MET A 87 -14.93 -11.04 -11.35
CA MET A 87 -14.93 -9.90 -12.28
C MET A 87 -14.38 -10.34 -13.64
N PRO A 88 -14.71 -9.61 -14.74
CA PRO A 88 -14.28 -10.00 -16.09
C PRO A 88 -12.76 -10.13 -16.28
N ASP A 89 -11.97 -9.44 -15.44
CA ASP A 89 -10.50 -9.41 -15.45
C ASP A 89 -9.88 -10.35 -14.41
N GLU A 90 -10.68 -11.09 -13.67
CA GLU A 90 -10.20 -12.11 -12.73
C GLU A 90 -10.13 -13.48 -13.40
N GLY A 91 -8.93 -13.99 -13.51
CA GLY A 91 -8.57 -15.32 -13.98
C GLY A 91 -7.72 -16.06 -12.97
N ALA A 92 -6.84 -16.93 -13.46
CA ALA A 92 -5.85 -17.65 -12.63
C ALA A 92 -5.03 -16.71 -11.73
N ASN A 93 -4.74 -15.50 -12.22
CA ASN A 93 -3.98 -14.43 -11.55
C ASN A 93 -4.65 -13.84 -10.30
N ALA A 94 -5.92 -14.15 -10.04
CA ALA A 94 -6.65 -13.73 -8.83
C ALA A 94 -6.63 -14.78 -7.71
N PHE A 95 -6.09 -15.98 -7.97
CA PHE A 95 -6.12 -17.10 -7.05
C PHE A 95 -4.73 -17.49 -6.57
N ARG A 96 -4.68 -17.99 -5.35
CA ARG A 96 -3.50 -18.65 -4.79
C ARG A 96 -3.91 -19.99 -4.21
N VAL A 97 -3.08 -21.00 -4.45
CA VAL A 97 -3.27 -22.33 -3.85
C VAL A 97 -2.15 -22.55 -2.84
N SER A 98 -2.52 -22.56 -1.57
CA SER A 98 -1.62 -22.84 -0.46
C SER A 98 -1.71 -24.30 -0.06
N VAL A 99 -0.57 -24.90 0.26
CA VAL A 99 -0.43 -26.29 0.63
C VAL A 99 0.36 -26.40 1.91
N GLU A 100 -0.07 -27.24 2.84
CA GLU A 100 0.62 -27.49 4.12
C GLU A 100 0.91 -28.99 4.26
N ASP A 101 2.17 -29.34 4.50
CA ASP A 101 2.59 -30.72 4.74
C ASP A 101 2.40 -31.14 6.21
N GLU A 102 2.68 -32.40 6.51
CA GLU A 102 2.56 -32.96 7.88
C GLU A 102 3.48 -32.30 8.92
N ASN A 103 4.53 -31.61 8.48
CA ASN A 103 5.47 -30.87 9.32
C ASN A 103 5.06 -29.40 9.50
N GLY A 104 3.92 -28.98 8.92
CA GLY A 104 3.43 -27.61 8.93
C GLY A 104 4.17 -26.67 7.98
N ARG A 105 4.98 -27.21 7.05
CA ARG A 105 5.63 -26.40 6.01
C ARG A 105 4.60 -26.00 4.97
N ARG A 106 4.71 -24.78 4.50
CA ARG A 106 3.77 -24.19 3.55
C ARG A 106 4.42 -23.95 2.22
N TYR A 107 3.69 -24.31 1.17
CA TYR A 107 4.07 -24.19 -0.22
C TYR A 107 2.98 -23.41 -0.98
N ARG A 108 3.34 -22.85 -2.12
CA ARG A 108 2.40 -22.21 -3.05
C ARG A 108 2.47 -22.91 -4.39
N PHE A 109 1.34 -23.41 -4.87
CA PHE A 109 1.25 -24.03 -6.18
C PHE A 109 0.72 -23.04 -7.22
N PRO A 110 1.34 -22.94 -8.43
CA PRO A 110 0.86 -22.09 -9.50
C PRO A 110 -0.53 -22.48 -9.95
N VAL A 111 -1.41 -21.49 -10.05
CA VAL A 111 -2.71 -21.62 -10.72
C VAL A 111 -2.51 -21.28 -12.18
N LEU A 112 -2.86 -22.21 -13.08
CA LEU A 112 -2.65 -22.06 -14.51
C LEU A 112 -3.90 -21.51 -15.20
N GLU A 113 -5.08 -22.00 -14.81
CA GLU A 113 -6.37 -21.65 -15.41
C GLU A 113 -7.49 -21.76 -14.39
N ILE A 114 -8.54 -20.98 -14.58
CA ILE A 114 -9.85 -21.16 -13.96
C ILE A 114 -10.94 -21.02 -15.01
N ASN A 115 -11.81 -22.01 -15.11
CA ASN A 115 -12.88 -22.03 -16.08
C ASN A 115 -14.20 -22.49 -15.44
N PRO A 116 -15.36 -21.92 -15.80
CA PRO A 116 -16.64 -22.44 -15.36
C PRO A 116 -16.82 -23.87 -15.89
N LEU A 117 -17.32 -24.73 -15.03
CA LEU A 117 -17.57 -26.13 -15.42
C LEU A 117 -18.84 -26.24 -16.25
N GLN A 118 -18.77 -26.87 -17.42
CA GLN A 118 -19.92 -27.07 -18.28
C GLN A 118 -21.07 -27.82 -17.54
N ASN A 119 -22.28 -27.31 -17.66
CA ASN A 119 -23.49 -27.82 -16.99
C ASN A 119 -23.51 -27.67 -15.44
N HIS A 120 -22.56 -26.97 -14.84
CA HIS A 120 -22.51 -26.68 -13.41
C HIS A 120 -22.06 -25.21 -13.23
N GLY A 121 -22.95 -24.26 -13.54
CA GLY A 121 -22.63 -22.84 -13.69
C GLY A 121 -22.09 -22.13 -12.46
N ASP A 122 -22.16 -22.75 -11.28
CA ASP A 122 -21.68 -22.27 -9.98
C ASP A 122 -20.40 -22.97 -9.52
N ILE A 123 -19.89 -23.93 -10.33
CA ILE A 123 -18.64 -24.65 -10.06
C ILE A 123 -17.59 -24.25 -11.09
N TYR A 124 -16.38 -23.99 -10.61
CA TYR A 124 -15.23 -23.66 -11.43
C TYR A 124 -14.17 -24.75 -11.33
N ALA A 125 -13.56 -25.07 -12.46
CA ALA A 125 -12.42 -25.96 -12.59
C ALA A 125 -11.14 -25.13 -12.47
N LEU A 126 -10.38 -25.31 -11.40
CA LEU A 126 -9.12 -24.63 -11.11
C LEU A 126 -7.95 -25.54 -11.47
N THR A 127 -7.23 -25.25 -12.54
CA THR A 127 -6.05 -26.04 -12.96
C THR A 127 -4.82 -25.56 -12.21
N VAL A 128 -4.17 -26.50 -11.51
CA VAL A 128 -3.03 -26.25 -10.64
C VAL A 128 -1.86 -27.14 -11.05
N LEU A 129 -0.65 -26.59 -11.03
CA LEU A 129 0.59 -27.35 -11.21
C LEU A 129 1.12 -27.75 -9.83
N LEU A 130 1.33 -29.05 -9.61
CA LEU A 130 1.85 -29.59 -8.34
C LEU A 130 3.36 -29.36 -8.22
N ARG A 131 3.74 -28.09 -8.16
CA ARG A 131 5.13 -27.63 -8.02
C ARG A 131 5.13 -26.39 -7.14
N ASP A 132 6.10 -26.24 -6.26
CA ASP A 132 6.22 -24.99 -5.50
C ASP A 132 6.66 -23.83 -6.40
N GLU A 133 5.91 -22.76 -6.37
CA GLU A 133 6.10 -21.57 -7.23
C GLU A 133 7.46 -20.90 -7.02
N LEU A 134 8.02 -21.00 -5.82
CA LEU A 134 9.27 -20.35 -5.46
C LEU A 134 10.49 -21.28 -5.47
N GLY A 135 10.31 -22.54 -5.85
CA GLY A 135 11.42 -23.48 -5.93
C GLY A 135 12.05 -23.85 -4.58
N PHE A 136 11.42 -23.53 -3.44
CA PHE A 136 11.85 -24.03 -2.12
C PHE A 136 11.70 -25.54 -1.99
N TRP A 137 11.14 -26.13 -2.98
CA TRP A 137 10.85 -27.52 -3.08
C TRP A 137 11.96 -28.25 -3.89
N GLU A 138 13.14 -28.30 -3.33
CA GLU A 138 14.18 -29.19 -3.84
C GLU A 138 13.86 -30.63 -3.45
N ASN A 139 13.34 -31.40 -4.39
CA ASN A 139 13.01 -32.82 -4.20
C ASN A 139 12.01 -33.10 -3.07
N PRO A 140 10.74 -32.68 -3.18
CA PRO A 140 9.79 -33.15 -2.19
C PRO A 140 9.51 -34.61 -2.45
N GLN A 141 9.96 -35.43 -1.57
CA GLN A 141 9.39 -36.75 -1.41
C GLN A 141 8.06 -36.57 -0.67
N PHE A 142 7.04 -35.97 -1.32
CA PHE A 142 5.70 -36.15 -0.81
C PHE A 142 5.32 -37.60 -1.06
N ASP A 143 5.18 -38.31 0.00
CA ASP A 143 4.71 -39.69 0.04
C ASP A 143 3.50 -39.79 0.99
N ALA A 144 2.75 -38.70 1.10
CA ALA A 144 1.66 -38.55 2.04
C ALA A 144 0.59 -37.52 1.57
N ASP A 145 -0.48 -37.40 2.33
CA ASP A 145 -1.48 -36.37 2.16
C ASP A 145 -0.95 -35.00 2.58
N VAL A 146 -1.38 -33.96 1.88
CA VAL A 146 -1.19 -32.56 2.21
C VAL A 146 -2.53 -31.88 2.39
N LEU A 147 -2.59 -30.75 3.15
CA LEU A 147 -3.77 -29.90 3.22
C LEU A 147 -3.68 -28.82 2.15
N VAL A 148 -4.72 -28.69 1.33
CA VAL A 148 -4.82 -27.71 0.27
C VAL A 148 -5.94 -26.73 0.57
N GLY A 149 -5.65 -25.44 0.41
CA GLY A 149 -6.62 -24.35 0.47
C GLY A 149 -6.48 -23.42 -0.72
N VAL A 150 -7.57 -22.78 -1.09
CA VAL A 150 -7.62 -21.78 -2.17
C VAL A 150 -7.92 -20.43 -1.56
N THR A 151 -7.14 -19.43 -1.93
CA THR A 151 -7.36 -18.03 -1.52
C THR A 151 -7.76 -17.17 -2.72
N TRP A 152 -8.76 -16.34 -2.52
CA TRP A 152 -9.27 -15.36 -3.46
C TRP A 152 -9.67 -14.08 -2.73
N ARG A 153 -9.16 -12.93 -3.15
CA ARG A 153 -9.39 -11.61 -2.52
C ARG A 153 -9.14 -11.58 -0.99
N GLY A 154 -8.13 -12.31 -0.51
CA GLY A 154 -7.82 -12.41 0.91
C GLY A 154 -8.79 -13.26 1.73
N LEU A 155 -9.65 -14.04 1.07
CA LEU A 155 -10.57 -15.00 1.68
C LEU A 155 -10.08 -16.41 1.38
N THR A 156 -9.89 -17.20 2.43
CA THR A 156 -9.43 -18.59 2.33
C THR A 156 -10.62 -19.56 2.35
N SER A 157 -10.59 -20.57 1.46
CA SER A 157 -11.54 -21.68 1.47
C SER A 157 -11.37 -22.57 2.70
N ASN A 158 -12.32 -23.52 2.88
CA ASN A 158 -12.04 -24.73 3.64
C ASN A 158 -10.82 -25.44 3.07
N ARG A 159 -10.12 -26.22 3.90
CA ARG A 159 -8.96 -27.00 3.50
C ARG A 159 -9.38 -28.47 3.30
N VAL A 160 -8.81 -29.10 2.29
CA VAL A 160 -9.07 -30.51 1.95
C VAL A 160 -7.76 -31.27 1.81
N ARG A 161 -7.80 -32.58 2.01
CA ARG A 161 -6.62 -33.45 1.83
C ARG A 161 -6.41 -33.78 0.37
N LEU A 162 -5.17 -33.67 -0.09
CA LEU A 162 -4.75 -34.07 -1.42
C LEU A 162 -3.56 -35.03 -1.29
N SER A 163 -3.64 -36.19 -1.98
CA SER A 163 -2.56 -37.19 -1.96
C SER A 163 -1.55 -36.88 -3.05
N ILE A 164 -0.28 -36.64 -2.68
CA ILE A 164 0.82 -36.36 -3.61
C ILE A 164 1.96 -37.33 -3.31
N GLY A 165 2.40 -38.14 -4.30
CA GLY A 165 3.38 -39.21 -4.16
C GLY A 165 2.80 -40.43 -3.47
N GLY A 166 2.25 -40.28 -2.31
CA GLY A 166 1.56 -41.29 -1.48
C GLY A 166 0.24 -40.81 -0.91
N SER A 167 -0.44 -41.67 -0.15
CA SER A 167 -1.68 -41.34 0.54
C SER A 167 -1.59 -41.73 2.02
N GLY A 168 -2.21 -40.94 2.92
CA GLY A 168 -2.17 -41.13 4.37
C GLY A 168 -1.17 -40.17 5.01
N GLY A 169 -0.49 -40.62 6.09
CA GLY A 169 0.39 -39.78 6.90
C GLY A 169 -0.28 -39.20 8.13
N HIS A 170 0.39 -38.26 8.80
CA HIS A 170 -0.05 -37.70 10.08
C HIS A 170 -0.88 -36.41 9.98
N ILE A 171 -1.22 -35.98 8.77
CA ILE A 171 -2.06 -34.79 8.58
C ILE A 171 -3.45 -35.06 9.21
N LYS A 172 -3.88 -34.14 10.07
CA LYS A 172 -5.22 -34.15 10.64
C LYS A 172 -6.22 -33.69 9.57
N ASP A 173 -7.39 -34.34 9.54
CA ASP A 173 -8.51 -33.88 8.75
C ASP A 173 -8.91 -32.46 9.13
N ASP A 174 -9.18 -31.61 8.12
CA ASP A 174 -9.80 -30.34 8.37
C ASP A 174 -11.33 -30.48 8.39
N ALA A 175 -11.98 -29.90 9.38
CA ALA A 175 -13.42 -30.01 9.58
C ALA A 175 -14.26 -29.27 8.52
N GLY A 176 -13.63 -28.55 7.60
CA GLY A 176 -14.30 -27.71 6.61
C GLY A 176 -14.67 -28.38 5.29
N ALA A 177 -14.49 -29.70 5.14
CA ALA A 177 -14.78 -30.40 3.89
C ALA A 177 -16.25 -30.26 3.45
N VAL A 178 -16.44 -29.94 2.18
CA VAL A 178 -17.76 -29.75 1.57
C VAL A 178 -17.95 -30.77 0.44
N PRO A 179 -18.82 -31.79 0.61
CA PRO A 179 -19.05 -32.82 -0.39
C PRO A 179 -19.76 -32.29 -1.66
N THR A 180 -19.54 -32.96 -2.77
CA THR A 180 -20.25 -32.73 -4.04
C THR A 180 -21.33 -33.83 -4.25
N PRO A 181 -22.51 -33.50 -4.77
CA PRO A 181 -23.05 -32.17 -5.10
C PRO A 181 -23.43 -31.38 -3.85
N ILE A 182 -23.30 -30.06 -3.93
CA ILE A 182 -23.69 -29.15 -2.83
C ILE A 182 -25.19 -28.92 -2.92
N THR A 183 -25.93 -29.26 -1.87
CA THR A 183 -27.37 -29.06 -1.80
C THR A 183 -27.76 -27.65 -1.29
N ASN A 184 -26.89 -27.03 -0.49
CA ASN A 184 -27.11 -25.71 0.06
C ASN A 184 -25.82 -24.89 -0.10
N LEU A 185 -25.73 -24.06 -1.13
CA LEU A 185 -24.66 -23.04 -1.22
C LEU A 185 -24.91 -21.94 -0.18
N PRO A 186 -23.86 -21.45 0.48
CA PRO A 186 -23.98 -20.23 1.24
C PRO A 186 -24.52 -19.13 0.34
N THR A 187 -25.69 -18.61 0.63
CA THR A 187 -26.25 -17.49 -0.12
C THR A 187 -25.40 -16.25 0.15
N LYS A 188 -25.09 -15.48 -0.91
CA LYS A 188 -24.59 -14.12 -0.75
C LYS A 188 -25.46 -13.41 0.29
N SER A 189 -24.85 -12.77 1.29
CA SER A 189 -25.57 -11.94 2.24
C SER A 189 -26.45 -10.95 1.45
N SER A 190 -27.77 -11.13 1.54
CA SER A 190 -28.69 -10.21 0.87
C SER A 190 -28.51 -8.82 1.46
N LYS A 191 -28.23 -7.85 0.60
CA LYS A 191 -28.16 -6.44 1.01
C LYS A 191 -29.48 -6.05 1.65
N ASN A 192 -29.45 -5.65 2.92
CA ASN A 192 -30.61 -5.06 3.52
C ASN A 192 -30.78 -3.65 2.96
N ALA A 193 -31.87 -3.37 2.25
CA ALA A 193 -32.14 -2.08 1.60
C ALA A 193 -32.04 -0.87 2.55
N GLN A 194 -32.28 -1.07 3.86
CA GLN A 194 -32.13 -0.05 4.87
C GLN A 194 -30.68 0.30 5.17
N GLU A 195 -29.74 -0.64 5.06
CA GLU A 195 -28.31 -0.41 5.33
C GLU A 195 -27.62 0.37 4.21
N ILE A 196 -28.13 0.29 2.97
CA ILE A 196 -27.61 1.03 1.82
C ILE A 196 -27.76 2.54 2.00
N ASN A 197 -28.79 2.99 2.73
CA ASN A 197 -29.11 4.42 2.92
C ASN A 197 -28.36 5.10 4.09
N ILE A 198 -27.61 4.35 4.91
CA ILE A 198 -26.94 4.87 6.11
C ILE A 198 -25.40 4.94 6.00
N GLY A 199 -24.88 4.90 4.77
CA GLY A 199 -23.44 4.91 4.51
C GLY A 199 -22.81 3.52 4.62
N TYR A 200 -21.48 3.48 4.86
CA TYR A 200 -20.74 2.23 4.81
C TYR A 200 -20.91 1.42 6.10
N ARG A 201 -21.43 0.20 5.98
CA ARG A 201 -21.94 -0.61 7.11
C ARG A 201 -20.90 -1.45 7.84
N TYR A 202 -19.89 -1.91 7.14
CA TYR A 202 -18.91 -2.88 7.69
C TYR A 202 -17.90 -2.19 8.63
N SER A 203 -18.05 -2.37 9.94
CA SER A 203 -17.20 -1.69 10.92
C SER A 203 -15.73 -2.11 10.81
N GLY A 204 -15.47 -3.39 10.62
CA GLY A 204 -14.10 -3.90 10.45
C GLY A 204 -13.43 -3.34 9.21
N ASP A 205 -14.16 -3.24 8.09
CA ASP A 205 -13.61 -2.65 6.87
C ASP A 205 -13.43 -1.13 6.98
N ARG A 206 -14.27 -0.39 7.69
CA ARG A 206 -14.04 1.05 7.94
C ARG A 206 -12.74 1.29 8.70
N ILE A 207 -12.48 0.49 9.73
CA ILE A 207 -11.24 0.59 10.51
C ILE A 207 -10.03 0.24 9.63
N ARG A 208 -10.07 -0.86 8.87
CA ARG A 208 -9.02 -1.25 7.91
C ARG A 208 -8.80 -0.16 6.86
N PHE A 209 -9.88 0.38 6.29
CA PHE A 209 -9.79 1.47 5.32
C PHE A 209 -9.05 2.67 5.89
N LEU A 210 -9.33 3.08 7.13
CA LEU A 210 -8.64 4.19 7.78
C LEU A 210 -7.18 3.89 8.12
N GLU A 211 -6.81 2.64 8.33
CA GLU A 211 -5.40 2.24 8.47
C GLU A 211 -4.65 2.31 7.14
N GLN A 212 -5.34 2.08 6.02
CA GLN A 212 -4.78 2.15 4.67
C GLN A 212 -4.72 3.58 4.14
N ALA A 213 -5.80 4.34 4.33
CA ALA A 213 -6.00 5.66 3.75
C ALA A 213 -5.51 6.83 4.66
N ALA A 214 -5.21 6.54 5.92
CA ALA A 214 -4.76 7.51 6.92
C ALA A 214 -3.62 6.91 7.76
N PHE A 215 -3.18 7.62 8.79
CA PHE A 215 -2.21 7.11 9.77
C PHE A 215 -2.86 6.32 10.92
N GLY A 216 -4.09 5.88 10.74
CA GLY A 216 -4.88 5.11 11.66
C GLY A 216 -6.27 5.70 11.89
N PRO A 217 -7.22 4.89 12.37
CA PRO A 217 -8.57 5.34 12.65
C PRO A 217 -8.64 6.22 13.90
N THR A 218 -9.64 7.09 13.92
CA THR A 218 -10.17 7.72 15.13
C THR A 218 -11.67 7.46 15.21
N ILE A 219 -12.27 7.67 16.39
CA ILE A 219 -13.71 7.49 16.58
C ILE A 219 -14.50 8.42 15.64
N GLU A 220 -14.07 9.66 15.52
CA GLU A 220 -14.71 10.67 14.69
C GLU A 220 -14.69 10.29 13.22
N LEU A 221 -13.54 9.79 12.71
CA LEU A 221 -13.41 9.34 11.32
C LEU A 221 -14.24 8.10 11.05
N ASP A 222 -14.25 7.10 11.95
CA ASP A 222 -15.09 5.91 11.81
C ASP A 222 -16.58 6.30 11.75
N GLN A 223 -17.04 7.14 12.68
CA GLN A 223 -18.41 7.65 12.69
C GLN A 223 -18.75 8.47 11.44
N ARG A 224 -17.78 9.26 10.93
CA ARG A 224 -18.00 10.02 9.70
C ARG A 224 -18.17 9.08 8.50
N ILE A 225 -17.25 8.13 8.29
CA ILE A 225 -17.35 7.15 7.18
C ILE A 225 -18.64 6.33 7.29
N ARG A 226 -19.04 5.96 8.49
CA ARG A 226 -20.32 5.27 8.71
C ARG A 226 -21.51 6.07 8.16
N ARG A 227 -21.48 7.40 8.26
CA ARG A 227 -22.56 8.29 7.79
C ARG A 227 -22.49 8.57 6.29
N ILE A 228 -21.29 8.85 5.75
CA ILE A 228 -21.14 9.39 4.39
C ILE A 228 -20.62 8.38 3.37
N GLY A 229 -20.11 7.23 3.81
CA GLY A 229 -19.48 6.21 2.96
C GLY A 229 -18.04 6.52 2.57
N LEU A 230 -17.37 5.48 2.03
CA LEU A 230 -15.95 5.54 1.65
C LEU A 230 -15.70 6.51 0.49
N ARG A 231 -16.55 6.47 -0.55
CA ARG A 231 -16.38 7.30 -1.75
C ARG A 231 -16.52 8.78 -1.45
N THR A 232 -17.48 9.15 -0.61
CA THR A 232 -17.69 10.54 -0.20
C THR A 232 -16.54 11.03 0.64
N TRP A 233 -16.07 10.21 1.58
CA TRP A 233 -14.89 10.56 2.39
C TRP A 233 -13.63 10.74 1.52
N LEU A 234 -13.40 9.86 0.55
CA LEU A 234 -12.29 10.03 -0.40
C LEU A 234 -12.42 11.33 -1.19
N ALA A 235 -13.62 11.67 -1.66
CA ALA A 235 -13.84 12.93 -2.39
C ALA A 235 -13.51 14.16 -1.51
N GLU A 236 -13.86 14.13 -0.23
CA GLU A 236 -13.48 15.17 0.73
C GLU A 236 -11.95 15.23 0.92
N GLN A 237 -11.29 14.08 1.10
CA GLN A 237 -9.85 14.02 1.29
C GLN A 237 -9.05 14.48 0.08
N PHE A 238 -9.54 14.24 -1.13
CA PHE A 238 -8.93 14.77 -2.36
C PHE A 238 -9.00 16.29 -2.46
N GLN A 239 -9.92 16.92 -1.76
CA GLN A 239 -10.12 18.37 -1.74
C GLN A 239 -9.64 19.03 -0.44
N ALA A 240 -9.27 18.23 0.57
CA ALA A 240 -8.85 18.75 1.86
C ALA A 240 -7.66 19.70 1.70
N PRO A 241 -7.73 20.92 2.27
CA PRO A 241 -6.62 21.85 2.25
C PRO A 241 -5.44 21.23 3.00
N TYR A 242 -4.30 21.17 2.35
CA TYR A 242 -3.11 20.52 2.89
C TYR A 242 -1.92 21.44 2.89
N PRO A 243 -1.21 21.30 3.96
CA PRO A 243 -1.72 21.40 5.33
C PRO A 243 -2.20 22.81 5.56
N THR A 244 -3.08 23.04 6.51
CA THR A 244 -3.63 24.39 6.81
C THR A 244 -2.53 25.39 7.20
N ASN A 245 -1.45 24.89 7.75
CA ASN A 245 -0.20 25.59 7.96
C ASN A 245 0.91 24.68 7.43
N PRO A 246 1.24 24.83 6.12
CA PRO A 246 2.16 23.91 5.47
C PRO A 246 3.50 23.94 6.19
N TYR A 247 4.29 23.01 5.93
CA TYR A 247 5.65 22.75 6.36
C TYR A 247 6.32 23.85 7.18
N PRO A 248 7.09 23.50 8.20
CA PRO A 248 7.81 24.50 8.99
C PRO A 248 8.65 25.39 8.07
N ASN A 249 8.51 26.71 8.21
CA ASN A 249 9.32 27.65 7.49
C ASN A 249 10.72 27.66 8.10
N LEU A 250 11.56 26.76 7.61
CA LEU A 250 12.92 26.61 8.11
C LEU A 250 13.86 27.62 7.47
N VAL A 251 14.64 28.30 8.28
CA VAL A 251 15.69 29.19 7.84
C VAL A 251 16.78 28.35 7.17
N LEU A 252 17.27 28.82 6.01
CA LEU A 252 18.42 28.20 5.35
C LEU A 252 19.69 28.56 6.13
N MET A 253 20.43 27.54 6.49
CA MET A 253 21.68 27.67 7.21
C MET A 253 22.86 27.29 6.31
N PRO A 254 24.08 27.82 6.58
CA PRO A 254 25.28 27.36 5.91
C PRO A 254 25.44 25.84 6.03
N THR A 255 26.03 25.18 5.03
CA THR A 255 26.32 23.74 5.08
C THR A 255 27.27 23.36 6.20
N THR A 256 28.23 24.23 6.51
CA THR A 256 29.15 24.06 7.64
C THR A 256 28.51 24.61 8.91
N VAL A 257 28.36 23.76 9.92
CA VAL A 257 27.79 24.16 11.22
C VAL A 257 28.71 25.20 11.86
N PRO A 258 28.22 26.42 12.15
CA PRO A 258 29.03 27.45 12.82
C PRO A 258 29.54 26.98 14.19
N THR A 259 30.71 27.39 14.57
CA THR A 259 31.28 27.06 15.89
C THR A 259 30.47 27.64 17.06
N THR A 260 29.70 28.71 16.81
CA THR A 260 28.77 29.34 17.76
C THR A 260 27.43 28.59 17.89
N CYS A 261 27.18 27.56 17.07
CA CYS A 261 25.94 26.82 17.10
C CYS A 261 25.91 25.84 18.28
N ASP A 262 25.11 26.15 19.29
CA ASP A 262 24.90 25.29 20.46
C ASP A 262 23.99 24.06 20.15
N ALA A 263 23.67 23.28 21.16
CA ALA A 263 22.85 22.08 21.03
C ALA A 263 21.44 22.40 20.49
N THR A 264 20.85 23.52 20.89
CA THR A 264 19.51 23.97 20.41
C THR A 264 19.59 24.38 18.95
N CYS A 265 20.57 25.15 18.55
CA CYS A 265 20.83 25.51 17.17
C CYS A 265 21.04 24.27 16.28
N ARG A 266 21.84 23.29 16.73
CA ARG A 266 22.08 22.04 16.01
C ARG A 266 20.78 21.26 15.84
N ARG A 267 19.97 21.14 16.89
CA ARG A 267 18.67 20.47 16.85
C ARG A 267 17.73 21.13 15.84
N ASP A 268 17.60 22.46 15.90
CA ASP A 268 16.56 23.19 15.16
C ASP A 268 16.93 23.44 13.70
N PHE A 269 18.22 23.46 13.35
CA PHE A 269 18.67 23.84 12.00
C PHE A 269 19.54 22.79 11.30
N TYR A 270 20.16 21.87 12.03
CA TYR A 270 21.09 20.87 11.49
C TYR A 270 20.68 19.43 11.81
N SER A 271 19.41 19.20 12.03
CA SER A 271 18.84 17.87 12.23
C SER A 271 17.45 17.75 11.61
N MET A 272 16.93 16.53 11.52
CA MET A 272 15.55 16.28 11.04
C MET A 272 14.49 16.55 12.11
N TYR A 273 14.87 16.97 13.32
CA TYR A 273 13.96 17.19 14.45
C TYR A 273 12.70 18.03 14.10
N PRO A 274 12.80 19.21 13.46
CA PRO A 274 11.60 20.02 13.20
C PRO A 274 10.63 19.34 12.21
N VAL A 275 11.16 18.68 11.16
CA VAL A 275 10.34 18.03 10.15
C VAL A 275 9.75 16.72 10.66
N GLN A 276 10.45 15.99 11.52
CA GLN A 276 9.93 14.78 12.17
C GLN A 276 8.78 15.12 13.12
N ASN A 277 8.94 16.12 13.97
CA ASN A 277 7.88 16.56 14.90
C ASN A 277 6.65 17.04 14.14
N TRP A 278 6.84 17.85 13.10
CA TRP A 278 5.75 18.28 12.23
C TRP A 278 5.06 17.08 11.57
N PHE A 279 5.82 16.13 11.01
CA PHE A 279 5.27 14.93 10.38
C PHE A 279 4.35 14.13 11.30
N PHE A 280 4.77 13.88 12.55
CA PHE A 280 3.94 13.15 13.51
C PHE A 280 2.74 13.97 13.99
N LYS A 281 2.88 15.29 14.15
CA LYS A 281 1.72 16.16 14.46
C LYS A 281 0.65 16.08 13.36
N GLU A 282 1.04 16.18 12.09
CA GLU A 282 0.11 16.01 10.97
C GLU A 282 -0.47 14.60 10.93
N ALA A 283 0.32 13.56 11.19
CA ALA A 283 -0.17 12.19 11.27
C ALA A 283 -1.21 12.01 12.39
N PHE A 284 -1.03 12.69 13.54
CA PHE A 284 -1.95 12.59 14.67
C PHE A 284 -3.23 13.42 14.48
N TYR A 285 -3.12 14.65 14.00
CA TYR A 285 -4.17 15.67 14.08
C TYR A 285 -4.55 16.29 12.74
N GLY A 286 -3.74 16.14 11.70
CA GLY A 286 -4.01 16.77 10.41
C GLY A 286 -5.29 16.31 9.75
N ASP A 287 -6.03 17.22 9.09
CA ASP A 287 -7.28 16.91 8.41
C ASP A 287 -7.07 16.20 7.07
N ALA A 288 -5.98 16.52 6.35
CA ALA A 288 -5.66 15.96 5.04
C ALA A 288 -4.90 14.62 5.16
N GLN A 289 -5.46 13.68 5.92
CA GLN A 289 -4.84 12.40 6.26
C GLN A 289 -4.41 11.60 5.02
N LEU A 290 -5.27 11.51 4.01
CA LEU A 290 -4.97 10.74 2.80
C LEU A 290 -3.78 11.33 2.04
N LYS A 291 -3.72 12.64 1.90
CA LYS A 291 -2.59 13.29 1.20
C LYS A 291 -1.28 13.06 1.93
N HIS A 292 -1.28 13.22 3.25
CA HIS A 292 -0.12 12.96 4.10
C HIS A 292 0.33 11.49 4.02
N ARG A 293 -0.62 10.56 4.02
CA ARG A 293 -0.36 9.12 3.90
C ARG A 293 0.23 8.73 2.53
N VAL A 294 -0.31 9.30 1.44
CA VAL A 294 0.19 9.07 0.08
C VAL A 294 1.56 9.69 -0.11
N ALA A 295 1.79 10.91 0.39
CA ALA A 295 3.12 11.54 0.35
C ALA A 295 4.17 10.70 1.09
N TRP A 296 3.82 10.11 2.25
CA TRP A 296 4.68 9.15 2.95
C TRP A 296 4.98 7.91 2.11
N SER A 297 3.97 7.34 1.43
CA SER A 297 4.18 6.21 0.53
C SER A 297 5.10 6.56 -0.65
N LEU A 298 4.92 7.73 -1.26
CA LEU A 298 5.77 8.21 -2.34
C LEU A 298 7.21 8.46 -1.89
N SER A 299 7.43 8.92 -0.64
CA SER A 299 8.77 9.12 -0.09
C SER A 299 9.55 7.81 0.12
N GLN A 300 8.84 6.71 0.19
CA GLN A 300 9.43 5.37 0.29
C GLN A 300 9.71 4.75 -1.09
N ILE A 301 9.22 5.35 -2.17
CA ILE A 301 9.52 5.00 -3.57
C ILE A 301 10.65 5.92 -4.10
N TRP A 302 10.46 7.23 -4.02
CA TRP A 302 11.40 8.26 -4.46
C TRP A 302 12.32 8.65 -3.30
N VAL A 303 13.19 7.74 -2.90
CA VAL A 303 13.93 7.85 -1.62
C VAL A 303 15.00 8.94 -1.65
N ILE A 304 15.03 9.77 -0.60
CA ILE A 304 16.23 10.50 -0.16
C ILE A 304 16.45 10.28 1.34
N SER A 305 17.64 10.52 1.84
CA SER A 305 17.95 10.26 3.24
C SER A 305 18.53 11.47 3.97
N GLY A 306 18.09 11.64 5.22
CA GLY A 306 18.67 12.62 6.14
C GLY A 306 20.10 12.32 6.56
N PHE A 307 20.64 11.13 6.26
CA PHE A 307 22.06 10.83 6.42
C PHE A 307 22.93 11.66 5.48
N ASP A 308 22.49 11.85 4.24
CA ASP A 308 23.20 12.63 3.21
C ASP A 308 22.61 14.02 3.05
N THR A 309 21.30 14.14 3.20
CA THR A 309 20.55 15.39 3.14
C THR A 309 20.40 15.95 4.55
N GLN A 310 21.49 16.40 5.14
CA GLN A 310 21.59 16.71 6.57
C GLN A 310 20.73 17.88 7.06
N GLN A 311 20.29 18.77 6.16
CA GLN A 311 19.47 19.92 6.56
C GLN A 311 17.97 19.64 6.37
N ALA A 312 17.20 19.88 7.42
CA ALA A 312 15.74 19.74 7.37
C ALA A 312 15.08 20.57 6.27
N SER A 313 15.66 21.71 5.88
CA SER A 313 15.15 22.55 4.79
C SER A 313 15.15 21.84 3.43
N TRP A 314 16.09 20.96 3.14
CA TRP A 314 16.09 20.14 1.92
C TRP A 314 14.98 19.09 1.97
N MET A 315 14.86 18.41 3.12
CA MET A 315 13.84 17.40 3.33
C MET A 315 12.43 18.01 3.23
N VAL A 316 12.22 19.22 3.77
CA VAL A 316 10.96 19.95 3.66
C VAL A 316 10.64 20.24 2.20
N ALA A 317 11.57 20.80 1.42
CA ALA A 317 11.36 21.12 0.02
C ALA A 317 11.04 19.86 -0.82
N TYR A 318 11.72 18.75 -0.54
CA TYR A 318 11.45 17.47 -1.18
C TYR A 318 10.06 16.91 -0.80
N HIS A 319 9.76 16.79 0.48
CA HIS A 319 8.49 16.21 0.94
C HIS A 319 7.28 17.06 0.51
N GLN A 320 7.46 18.38 0.42
CA GLN A 320 6.44 19.28 -0.12
C GLN A 320 6.08 18.92 -1.57
N LYS A 321 7.08 18.62 -2.42
CA LYS A 321 6.84 18.19 -3.80
C LYS A 321 6.10 16.85 -3.89
N LEU A 322 6.41 15.91 -3.02
CA LEU A 322 5.63 14.66 -2.91
C LEU A 322 4.17 14.93 -2.53
N SER A 323 3.93 15.83 -1.60
CA SER A 323 2.59 16.18 -1.14
C SER A 323 1.78 16.93 -2.20
N GLU A 324 2.40 17.86 -2.92
CA GLU A 324 1.79 18.58 -4.04
C GLU A 324 1.35 17.62 -5.15
N ASN A 325 2.16 16.62 -5.44
CA ASN A 325 1.91 15.61 -6.47
C ASN A 325 1.16 14.37 -5.99
N ALA A 326 0.81 14.24 -4.70
CA ALA A 326 0.17 13.05 -4.16
C ALA A 326 -1.11 12.63 -4.90
N PHE A 327 -1.85 13.59 -5.47
CA PHE A 327 -3.05 13.40 -6.28
C PHE A 327 -2.91 14.03 -7.67
N GLY A 328 -1.69 14.33 -8.09
CA GLY A 328 -1.34 14.88 -9.40
C GLY A 328 -1.08 13.80 -10.44
N ASN A 329 -0.31 14.17 -11.46
CA ASN A 329 0.14 13.24 -12.49
C ASN A 329 1.55 12.73 -12.19
N TYR A 330 1.76 11.42 -12.32
CA TYR A 330 3.06 10.80 -12.04
C TYR A 330 4.20 11.38 -12.89
N ARG A 331 3.93 11.81 -14.14
CA ARG A 331 4.91 12.49 -14.98
C ARG A 331 5.39 13.83 -14.39
N ASN A 332 4.47 14.57 -13.75
CA ASN A 332 4.82 15.81 -13.06
C ASN A 332 5.65 15.53 -11.81
N LEU A 333 5.26 14.49 -11.04
CA LEU A 333 6.05 14.02 -9.90
C LEU A 333 7.48 13.67 -10.33
N MET A 334 7.65 12.89 -11.41
CA MET A 334 8.95 12.57 -11.97
C MET A 334 9.78 13.83 -12.25
N SER A 335 9.18 14.84 -12.86
CA SER A 335 9.86 16.10 -13.16
C SER A 335 10.26 16.86 -11.91
N ASP A 336 9.32 17.04 -10.99
CA ASP A 336 9.54 17.83 -9.77
C ASP A 336 10.61 17.20 -8.87
N ILE A 337 10.63 15.85 -8.75
CA ILE A 337 11.62 15.16 -7.93
C ILE A 337 12.98 15.06 -8.63
N THR A 338 13.02 14.87 -9.97
CA THR A 338 14.27 14.93 -10.74
C THR A 338 14.99 16.26 -10.54
N LEU A 339 14.24 17.36 -10.52
CA LEU A 339 14.82 18.70 -10.36
C LEU A 339 14.93 19.17 -8.90
N ASN A 340 14.52 18.33 -7.95
CA ASN A 340 14.62 18.67 -6.53
C ASN A 340 16.08 18.69 -6.07
N PRO A 341 16.55 19.77 -5.40
CA PRO A 341 17.94 19.90 -4.98
C PRO A 341 18.38 18.84 -3.96
N GLY A 342 17.47 18.36 -3.10
CA GLY A 342 17.75 17.28 -2.16
C GLY A 342 18.02 15.96 -2.88
N MET A 343 17.19 15.62 -3.88
CA MET A 343 17.38 14.45 -4.74
C MET A 343 18.66 14.58 -5.57
N GLY A 344 18.89 15.75 -6.18
CA GLY A 344 20.09 16.01 -6.97
C GLY A 344 21.39 15.89 -6.17
N ASN A 345 21.35 16.22 -4.88
CA ASN A 345 22.47 16.00 -3.97
C ASN A 345 22.61 14.53 -3.55
N TYR A 346 21.50 13.88 -3.24
CA TYR A 346 21.47 12.50 -2.72
C TYR A 346 21.99 11.47 -3.74
N LEU A 347 21.64 11.65 -5.02
CA LEU A 347 22.04 10.75 -6.11
C LEU A 347 23.07 11.37 -7.08
N ASP A 348 23.84 12.35 -6.61
CA ASP A 348 24.99 12.95 -7.33
C ASP A 348 24.67 13.57 -8.70
N MET A 349 23.41 13.87 -8.98
CA MET A 349 23.03 14.56 -10.22
C MET A 349 23.53 16.01 -10.24
N VAL A 350 23.54 16.66 -9.07
CA VAL A 350 24.16 17.98 -8.91
C VAL A 350 25.66 17.87 -9.17
N ARG A 351 26.18 18.73 -10.06
CA ARG A 351 27.59 18.75 -10.48
C ARG A 351 28.03 17.58 -11.38
N SER A 352 27.12 16.73 -11.83
CA SER A 352 27.39 15.81 -12.93
C SER A 352 27.61 16.61 -14.21
N THR A 353 28.74 16.41 -14.88
CA THR A 353 29.16 17.20 -16.06
C THR A 353 29.51 16.31 -17.23
N ARG A 354 29.51 16.86 -18.44
CA ARG A 354 29.92 16.14 -19.67
C ARG A 354 31.33 15.53 -19.59
N THR A 355 32.21 16.11 -18.79
CA THR A 355 33.59 15.63 -18.61
C THR A 355 33.75 14.69 -17.42
N ASN A 356 32.81 14.69 -16.50
CA ASN A 356 32.76 13.81 -15.35
C ASN A 356 31.28 13.45 -15.06
N PRO A 357 30.68 12.62 -15.92
CA PRO A 357 29.28 12.19 -15.74
C PRO A 357 29.16 11.22 -14.59
N ASN A 358 28.08 11.35 -13.80
CA ASN A 358 27.73 10.41 -12.71
C ASN A 358 26.45 9.67 -13.06
N GLU A 359 26.47 8.34 -13.05
CA GLU A 359 25.36 7.49 -13.47
C GLU A 359 24.33 7.20 -12.36
N ASN A 360 24.58 7.60 -11.12
CA ASN A 360 23.80 7.18 -9.96
C ASN A 360 22.31 7.51 -10.15
N PHE A 361 21.97 8.79 -10.40
CA PHE A 361 20.57 9.15 -10.62
C PHE A 361 19.96 8.49 -11.86
N ALA A 362 20.73 8.36 -12.96
CA ALA A 362 20.25 7.72 -14.18
C ALA A 362 19.87 6.24 -13.95
N ARG A 363 20.65 5.52 -13.16
CA ARG A 363 20.38 4.14 -12.77
C ARG A 363 19.14 4.05 -11.90
N GLU A 364 19.03 4.89 -10.88
CA GLU A 364 17.95 4.79 -9.90
C GLU A 364 16.59 5.23 -10.45
N ILE A 365 16.56 6.22 -11.35
CA ILE A 365 15.29 6.60 -11.99
C ILE A 365 14.72 5.46 -12.85
N LEU A 366 15.56 4.67 -13.49
CA LEU A 366 15.15 3.49 -14.25
C LEU A 366 14.80 2.33 -13.32
N GLN A 367 15.69 1.97 -12.40
CA GLN A 367 15.61 0.76 -11.61
C GLN A 367 14.58 0.83 -10.47
N LEU A 368 14.64 1.89 -9.64
CA LEU A 368 13.89 1.93 -8.38
C LEU A 368 12.63 2.79 -8.46
N PHE A 369 12.61 3.80 -9.33
CA PHE A 369 11.54 4.78 -9.29
C PHE A 369 10.47 4.55 -10.38
N THR A 370 10.81 3.86 -11.50
CA THR A 370 9.90 3.86 -12.65
C THR A 370 9.66 2.49 -13.33
N ILE A 371 10.67 1.78 -13.80
CA ILE A 371 10.45 0.62 -14.69
C ILE A 371 11.00 -0.71 -14.16
N GLY A 372 11.93 -0.69 -13.22
CA GLY A 372 12.54 -1.90 -12.68
C GLY A 372 13.53 -2.56 -13.65
N LEU A 373 14.10 -3.70 -13.23
CA LEU A 373 15.14 -4.41 -13.97
C LEU A 373 14.62 -5.29 -15.10
N PHE A 374 13.38 -5.77 -15.00
CA PHE A 374 12.80 -6.75 -15.92
C PHE A 374 11.45 -6.29 -16.47
N MET A 375 11.17 -6.71 -17.71
CA MET A 375 9.90 -6.43 -18.37
C MET A 375 8.74 -7.09 -17.62
N LEU A 376 7.65 -6.34 -17.46
CA LEU A 376 6.45 -6.76 -16.76
C LEU A 376 5.25 -6.85 -17.71
N ASN A 377 4.39 -7.82 -17.46
CA ASN A 377 3.03 -7.82 -17.93
C ASN A 377 2.22 -6.73 -17.17
N GLN A 378 1.04 -6.39 -17.66
CA GLN A 378 0.19 -5.37 -17.02
C GLN A 378 -0.19 -5.73 -15.57
N ASP A 379 -0.24 -7.00 -15.24
CA ASP A 379 -0.53 -7.51 -13.90
C ASP A 379 0.70 -7.61 -12.98
N GLY A 380 1.85 -7.09 -13.42
CA GLY A 380 3.09 -7.07 -12.66
C GLY A 380 3.87 -8.38 -12.67
N THR A 381 3.40 -9.41 -13.37
CA THR A 381 4.17 -10.65 -13.58
C THR A 381 5.30 -10.42 -14.58
N LEU A 382 6.38 -11.20 -14.46
CA LEU A 382 7.54 -11.09 -15.34
C LEU A 382 7.21 -11.53 -16.77
N GLN A 383 7.70 -10.79 -17.75
CA GLN A 383 7.78 -11.27 -19.13
C GLN A 383 9.03 -12.15 -19.30
N LEU A 384 8.84 -13.30 -19.91
CA LEU A 384 9.90 -14.29 -20.09
C LEU A 384 10.26 -14.41 -21.57
N ASP A 385 11.54 -14.66 -21.85
CA ASP A 385 12.01 -15.00 -23.19
C ASP A 385 11.62 -16.44 -23.58
N GLY A 386 11.97 -16.86 -24.80
CA GLY A 386 11.70 -18.22 -25.29
C GLY A 386 12.38 -19.34 -24.49
N SER A 387 13.33 -19.01 -23.62
CA SER A 387 14.05 -19.94 -22.74
C SER A 387 13.53 -19.89 -21.29
N GLY A 388 12.55 -19.04 -21.01
CA GLY A 388 11.97 -18.89 -19.68
C GLY A 388 12.73 -17.92 -18.75
N ASN A 389 13.67 -17.13 -19.27
CA ASN A 389 14.39 -16.13 -18.46
C ASN A 389 13.67 -14.79 -18.48
N PRO A 390 13.69 -14.00 -17.37
CA PRO A 390 13.17 -12.66 -17.35
C PRO A 390 13.86 -11.75 -18.39
N ILE A 391 13.07 -10.98 -19.14
CA ILE A 391 13.57 -10.06 -20.17
C ILE A 391 14.03 -8.77 -19.48
N PRO A 392 15.29 -8.32 -19.64
CA PRO A 392 15.77 -7.06 -19.08
C PRO A 392 15.03 -5.86 -19.69
N THR A 393 14.77 -4.81 -18.89
CA THR A 393 14.19 -3.55 -19.37
C THR A 393 15.18 -2.65 -20.11
N TYR A 394 16.43 -2.68 -19.72
CA TYR A 394 17.50 -1.86 -20.27
C TYR A 394 18.87 -2.54 -20.07
N ASP A 395 19.88 -2.01 -20.76
CA ASP A 395 21.27 -2.39 -20.65
C ASP A 395 22.14 -1.23 -20.12
N GLN A 396 23.44 -1.47 -19.98
CA GLN A 396 24.39 -0.46 -19.50
C GLN A 396 24.53 0.72 -20.48
N ASP A 397 24.41 0.48 -21.78
CA ASP A 397 24.51 1.56 -22.78
C ASP A 397 23.33 2.53 -22.65
N THR A 398 22.15 2.04 -22.36
CA THR A 398 20.97 2.84 -22.02
C THR A 398 21.24 3.70 -20.78
N VAL A 399 21.77 3.11 -19.69
CA VAL A 399 22.14 3.89 -18.48
C VAL A 399 23.16 4.99 -18.83
N ASN A 400 24.18 4.69 -19.61
CA ASN A 400 25.20 5.65 -20.05
C ASN A 400 24.58 6.82 -20.85
N ASN A 401 23.60 6.55 -21.70
CA ASN A 401 22.90 7.60 -22.45
C ASN A 401 22.02 8.46 -21.56
N PHE A 402 21.27 7.88 -20.62
CA PHE A 402 20.51 8.65 -19.61
C PHE A 402 21.44 9.49 -18.73
N THR A 403 22.61 8.95 -18.37
CA THR A 403 23.64 9.70 -17.63
C THR A 403 24.04 10.99 -18.37
N LYS A 404 24.29 10.89 -19.69
CA LYS A 404 24.63 12.06 -20.52
C LYS A 404 23.50 13.09 -20.56
N VAL A 405 22.24 12.65 -20.68
CA VAL A 405 21.05 13.53 -20.65
C VAL A 405 21.00 14.34 -19.35
N LEU A 406 21.41 13.74 -18.24
CA LEU A 406 21.27 14.32 -16.89
C LEU A 406 22.47 15.15 -16.44
N THR A 407 23.47 15.35 -17.30
CA THR A 407 24.62 16.23 -17.03
C THR A 407 24.22 17.72 -17.08
N GLY A 408 24.92 18.56 -16.32
CA GLY A 408 24.79 20.02 -16.34
C GLY A 408 23.82 20.60 -15.31
N TRP A 409 23.10 19.80 -14.55
CA TRP A 409 22.20 20.30 -13.51
C TRP A 409 22.95 20.76 -12.26
N ASN A 410 22.60 21.94 -11.74
CA ASN A 410 23.24 22.57 -10.58
C ASN A 410 22.19 23.21 -9.65
N PHE A 411 22.59 23.49 -8.41
CA PHE A 411 21.79 24.30 -7.50
C PHE A 411 21.52 25.69 -8.10
N CYS A 412 20.32 26.22 -7.90
CA CYS A 412 19.97 27.58 -8.28
C CYS A 412 20.46 28.60 -7.25
N ASN A 413 21.75 28.88 -7.25
CA ASN A 413 22.36 29.79 -6.28
C ASN A 413 22.19 31.29 -6.63
N THR A 414 21.70 31.60 -7.83
CA THR A 414 21.44 32.98 -8.31
C THR A 414 20.20 32.99 -9.18
N GLY A 415 19.41 34.06 -9.10
CA GLY A 415 18.26 34.29 -9.98
C GLY A 415 16.97 33.55 -9.60
N CYS A 416 16.99 32.69 -8.56
CA CYS A 416 15.79 32.03 -8.05
C CYS A 416 15.24 32.74 -6.81
N PRO A 417 13.95 32.54 -6.46
CA PRO A 417 13.29 33.23 -5.34
C PRO A 417 14.02 33.10 -4.00
N ASN A 418 14.59 31.93 -3.72
CA ASN A 418 15.30 31.65 -2.47
C ASN A 418 16.83 31.75 -2.58
N SER A 419 17.38 32.20 -3.72
CA SER A 419 18.83 32.25 -3.92
C SER A 419 19.54 33.27 -3.02
N THR A 420 18.81 34.25 -2.46
CA THR A 420 19.33 35.24 -1.49
C THR A 420 19.53 34.66 -0.08
N LEU A 421 18.99 33.48 0.18
CA LEU A 421 19.06 32.83 1.51
C LEU A 421 20.36 32.09 1.75
N GLY A 422 21.30 32.12 0.80
CA GLY A 422 22.61 31.48 0.88
C GLY A 422 22.80 30.36 -0.15
N ALA A 423 24.05 29.99 -0.37
CA ALA A 423 24.45 28.90 -1.25
C ALA A 423 24.97 27.70 -0.44
N PRO A 424 24.62 26.46 -0.81
CA PRO A 424 23.70 26.07 -1.90
C PRO A 424 22.22 26.35 -1.59
N ASN A 425 21.43 26.61 -2.63
CA ASN A 425 19.99 26.80 -2.51
C ASN A 425 19.29 25.45 -2.45
N TYR A 426 18.69 25.13 -1.31
CA TYR A 426 18.06 23.82 -1.02
C TYR A 426 16.56 23.78 -1.30
N LYS A 427 15.95 24.89 -1.71
CA LYS A 427 14.50 25.00 -1.87
C LYS A 427 14.06 25.06 -3.33
N ASP A 428 14.74 25.86 -4.13
CA ASP A 428 14.34 26.05 -5.53
C ASP A 428 14.84 24.89 -6.40
N PRO A 429 14.09 24.52 -7.46
CA PRO A 429 14.53 23.49 -8.39
C PRO A 429 15.92 23.77 -8.96
N MET A 430 16.66 22.71 -9.26
CA MET A 430 17.95 22.82 -9.94
C MET A 430 17.82 23.52 -11.29
N ILE A 431 18.90 24.15 -11.73
CA ILE A 431 18.99 24.86 -13.02
C ILE A 431 20.02 24.21 -13.94
N MET A 432 19.77 24.31 -15.25
CA MET A 432 20.68 23.78 -16.27
C MET A 432 21.84 24.75 -16.55
N ASN A 433 23.06 24.25 -16.42
CA ASN A 433 24.26 24.86 -16.97
C ASN A 433 24.61 24.18 -18.30
N GLN A 434 24.18 24.81 -19.42
CA GLN A 434 24.35 24.24 -20.74
C GLN A 434 25.82 23.99 -21.12
N ASN A 435 26.77 24.76 -20.59
CA ASN A 435 28.19 24.55 -20.84
C ASN A 435 28.75 23.24 -20.21
N GLN A 436 28.07 22.70 -19.21
CA GLN A 436 28.41 21.45 -18.54
C GLN A 436 27.59 20.26 -19.05
N HIS A 437 26.56 20.52 -19.87
CA HIS A 437 25.70 19.49 -20.42
C HIS A 437 26.37 18.77 -21.60
N ASP A 438 26.17 17.46 -21.71
CA ASP A 438 26.60 16.65 -22.84
C ASP A 438 25.66 16.87 -24.02
N ILE A 439 26.21 17.38 -25.13
CA ILE A 439 25.46 17.71 -26.34
C ILE A 439 25.61 16.67 -27.46
N THR A 440 26.14 15.48 -27.17
CA THR A 440 26.26 14.40 -28.16
C THR A 440 24.89 13.74 -28.41
N THR A 441 24.80 12.95 -29.47
CA THR A 441 23.61 12.10 -29.71
C THR A 441 23.45 11.06 -28.62
N LYS A 442 22.21 10.71 -28.29
CA LYS A 442 21.90 9.67 -27.29
C LYS A 442 20.77 8.80 -27.81
N THR A 443 20.83 7.50 -27.45
CA THR A 443 19.75 6.54 -27.70
C THR A 443 19.15 6.13 -26.35
N LEU A 444 17.86 6.38 -26.15
CA LEU A 444 17.13 6.06 -24.94
C LEU A 444 16.42 4.71 -25.03
N LEU A 445 15.49 4.44 -24.11
CA LEU A 445 14.71 3.21 -24.12
C LEU A 445 13.96 3.03 -25.44
N ASN A 446 14.11 1.82 -26.04
CA ASN A 446 13.44 1.45 -27.26
C ASN A 446 12.47 0.28 -26.98
N TYR A 447 11.20 0.56 -27.00
CA TYR A 447 10.11 -0.40 -26.76
C TYR A 447 8.94 -0.10 -27.73
N PRO A 448 7.99 -1.01 -27.95
CA PRO A 448 6.86 -0.76 -28.84
C PRO A 448 6.06 0.51 -28.44
N GLY A 449 6.00 1.49 -29.35
CA GLY A 449 5.37 2.79 -29.10
C GLY A 449 6.24 3.79 -28.35
N ALA A 450 7.55 3.53 -28.18
CA ALA A 450 8.48 4.43 -27.50
C ALA A 450 8.56 5.82 -28.18
N VAL A 451 8.54 6.86 -27.35
CA VAL A 451 8.76 8.24 -27.78
C VAL A 451 10.21 8.66 -27.49
N ASN A 452 10.74 9.60 -28.26
CA ASN A 452 12.05 10.22 -28.03
C ASN A 452 13.22 9.19 -27.92
N VAL A 453 13.16 8.11 -28.69
CA VAL A 453 14.21 7.06 -28.64
C VAL A 453 15.58 7.64 -29.01
N ASN A 454 15.65 8.52 -30.00
CA ASN A 454 16.89 9.14 -30.42
C ASN A 454 16.87 10.65 -30.15
N ILE A 455 17.84 11.13 -29.39
CA ILE A 455 18.07 12.53 -29.11
C ILE A 455 19.18 13.04 -30.05
N ALA A 456 18.89 14.07 -30.83
CA ALA A 456 19.84 14.66 -31.74
C ALA A 456 20.92 15.45 -30.98
N ALA A 457 22.12 15.56 -31.57
CA ALA A 457 23.20 16.37 -31.00
C ALA A 457 22.84 17.86 -30.97
N GLY A 458 23.40 18.58 -29.99
CA GLY A 458 23.31 20.06 -29.91
C GLY A 458 22.04 20.56 -29.24
N GLN A 459 21.21 19.73 -28.66
CA GLN A 459 19.98 20.12 -27.96
C GLN A 459 20.27 20.81 -26.62
N ASN A 460 19.26 21.53 -26.13
CA ASN A 460 19.28 22.10 -24.78
C ASN A 460 19.00 21.02 -23.73
N GLY A 461 19.77 20.99 -22.63
CA GLY A 461 19.67 19.98 -21.59
C GLY A 461 18.31 19.92 -20.88
N VAL A 462 17.58 21.03 -20.78
CA VAL A 462 16.20 21.04 -20.24
C VAL A 462 15.26 20.27 -21.18
N THR A 463 15.39 20.49 -22.49
CA THR A 463 14.61 19.78 -23.51
C THR A 463 14.93 18.30 -23.50
N GLU A 464 16.22 17.91 -23.46
CA GLU A 464 16.63 16.51 -23.41
C GLU A 464 16.13 15.80 -22.16
N THR A 465 16.22 16.46 -20.98
CA THR A 465 15.69 15.89 -19.73
C THR A 465 14.18 15.64 -19.83
N ASN A 466 13.39 16.57 -20.38
CA ASN A 466 11.96 16.36 -20.58
C ASN A 466 11.67 15.21 -21.56
N GLN A 467 12.41 15.14 -22.68
CA GLN A 467 12.28 14.03 -23.63
C GLN A 467 12.61 12.68 -23.00
N ALA A 468 13.63 12.62 -22.15
CA ALA A 468 14.00 11.40 -21.42
C ALA A 468 12.94 11.00 -20.39
N LEU A 469 12.39 11.97 -19.65
CA LEU A 469 11.30 11.68 -18.71
C LEU A 469 10.02 11.23 -19.44
N ASP A 470 9.72 11.76 -20.63
CA ASP A 470 8.61 11.30 -21.45
C ASP A 470 8.85 9.87 -21.98
N ASN A 471 10.08 9.56 -22.40
CA ASN A 471 10.48 8.23 -22.83
C ASN A 471 10.29 7.20 -21.69
N ILE A 472 10.74 7.50 -20.47
CA ILE A 472 10.51 6.65 -19.31
C ILE A 472 9.01 6.54 -18.98
N PHE A 473 8.30 7.65 -18.86
CA PHE A 473 6.91 7.68 -18.43
C PHE A 473 5.98 6.86 -19.32
N ASN A 474 6.25 6.83 -20.63
CA ASN A 474 5.46 6.05 -21.58
C ASN A 474 5.85 4.56 -21.63
N HIS A 475 6.91 4.14 -20.95
CA HIS A 475 7.30 2.74 -20.89
C HIS A 475 6.19 1.87 -20.27
N PRO A 476 5.88 0.68 -20.84
CA PRO A 476 4.77 -0.15 -20.37
C PRO A 476 4.91 -0.59 -18.91
N ASN A 477 6.13 -0.73 -18.41
CA ASN A 477 6.37 -1.16 -17.03
C ASN A 477 5.97 -0.13 -15.96
N VAL A 478 5.92 1.17 -16.27
CA VAL A 478 5.65 2.20 -15.24
C VAL A 478 4.33 1.95 -14.53
N ALA A 479 3.29 1.57 -15.28
CA ALA A 479 1.97 1.32 -14.70
C ALA A 479 1.98 0.16 -13.70
N PRO A 480 2.37 -1.09 -14.05
CA PRO A 480 2.38 -2.19 -13.10
C PRO A 480 3.40 -2.03 -11.98
N PHE A 481 4.58 -1.48 -12.27
CA PHE A 481 5.64 -1.27 -11.28
C PHE A 481 5.20 -0.30 -10.17
N VAL A 482 4.76 0.89 -10.54
CA VAL A 482 4.31 1.92 -9.58
C VAL A 482 3.05 1.47 -8.84
N SER A 483 2.12 0.82 -9.55
CA SER A 483 0.89 0.30 -8.93
C SER A 483 1.18 -0.73 -7.86
N ARG A 484 2.07 -1.69 -8.13
CA ARG A 484 2.49 -2.70 -7.15
C ARG A 484 3.10 -2.05 -5.91
N LEU A 485 4.03 -1.12 -6.07
CA LEU A 485 4.67 -0.43 -4.94
C LEU A 485 3.65 0.36 -4.10
N LEU A 486 2.74 1.09 -4.73
CA LEU A 486 1.69 1.82 -4.00
C LEU A 486 0.72 0.89 -3.27
N ILE A 487 0.35 -0.25 -3.85
CA ILE A 487 -0.48 -1.27 -3.17
C ILE A 487 0.27 -1.81 -1.94
N GLN A 488 1.57 -2.12 -2.07
CA GLN A 488 2.40 -2.61 -0.97
C GLN A 488 2.47 -1.60 0.18
N HIS A 489 2.64 -0.33 -0.12
CA HIS A 489 2.68 0.69 0.93
C HIS A 489 1.31 0.94 1.57
N LEU A 490 0.20 0.87 0.82
CA LEU A 490 -1.12 1.26 1.31
C LEU A 490 -1.93 0.08 1.88
N VAL A 491 -1.89 -1.11 1.25
CA VAL A 491 -2.87 -2.19 1.50
C VAL A 491 -2.24 -3.48 1.98
N THR A 492 -1.46 -4.18 1.14
CA THR A 492 -0.94 -5.52 1.42
C THR A 492 0.44 -5.73 0.81
N SER A 493 1.31 -6.43 1.53
CA SER A 493 2.69 -6.68 1.11
C SER A 493 2.81 -7.56 -0.14
N ASP A 494 1.84 -8.47 -0.34
CA ASP A 494 1.84 -9.47 -1.42
C ASP A 494 0.52 -9.41 -2.20
N PRO A 495 0.28 -8.34 -3.02
CA PRO A 495 -0.92 -8.21 -3.82
C PRO A 495 -1.01 -9.32 -4.88
N THR A 496 -2.24 -9.76 -5.21
CA THR A 496 -2.42 -10.65 -6.36
C THR A 496 -2.08 -9.93 -7.66
N PRO A 497 -1.60 -10.63 -8.69
CA PRO A 497 -1.42 -10.03 -10.01
C PRO A 497 -2.70 -9.39 -10.56
N ALA A 498 -3.86 -9.97 -10.31
CA ALA A 498 -5.14 -9.37 -10.70
C ALA A 498 -5.36 -7.99 -10.07
N PHE A 499 -5.03 -7.80 -8.80
CA PHE A 499 -5.12 -6.49 -8.14
C PHE A 499 -4.17 -5.48 -8.79
N VAL A 500 -2.91 -5.88 -9.01
CA VAL A 500 -1.93 -5.03 -9.69
C VAL A 500 -2.42 -4.66 -11.10
N GLY A 501 -2.96 -5.63 -11.86
CA GLY A 501 -3.48 -5.42 -13.21
C GLY A 501 -4.62 -4.41 -13.28
N ARG A 502 -5.58 -4.48 -12.36
CA ARG A 502 -6.70 -3.52 -12.27
C ARG A 502 -6.21 -2.11 -12.00
N VAL A 503 -5.30 -1.95 -11.04
CA VAL A 503 -4.73 -0.64 -10.71
C VAL A 503 -3.85 -0.10 -11.84
N ALA A 504 -3.04 -0.95 -12.48
CA ALA A 504 -2.22 -0.59 -13.64
C ALA A 504 -3.08 -0.16 -14.85
N ALA A 505 -4.25 -0.78 -15.04
CA ALA A 505 -5.20 -0.34 -16.07
C ALA A 505 -5.68 1.10 -15.81
N ILE A 506 -5.99 1.45 -14.56
CA ILE A 506 -6.38 2.82 -14.17
C ILE A 506 -5.20 3.79 -14.29
N PHE A 507 -3.97 3.36 -13.97
CA PHE A 507 -2.78 4.17 -14.22
C PHE A 507 -2.61 4.48 -15.71
N ASN A 508 -2.84 3.50 -16.59
CA ASN A 508 -2.76 3.67 -18.04
C ASN A 508 -3.87 4.58 -18.59
N ASN A 509 -5.06 4.50 -18.02
CA ASN A 509 -6.21 5.31 -18.42
C ASN A 509 -7.20 5.44 -17.26
N ASN A 510 -7.32 6.64 -16.72
CA ASN A 510 -8.24 6.94 -15.60
C ASN A 510 -9.74 6.97 -15.98
N GLY A 511 -10.10 6.56 -17.20
CA GLY A 511 -11.45 6.67 -17.77
C GLY A 511 -11.70 7.97 -18.56
N SER A 512 -10.73 8.89 -18.56
CA SER A 512 -10.76 10.16 -19.32
C SER A 512 -9.53 10.32 -20.23
N ASN A 513 -8.91 9.21 -20.62
CA ASN A 513 -7.70 9.14 -21.45
C ASN A 513 -6.48 9.86 -20.85
N VAL A 514 -6.38 9.90 -19.52
CA VAL A 514 -5.21 10.43 -18.80
C VAL A 514 -4.43 9.27 -18.20
N ARG A 515 -3.14 9.17 -18.59
CA ARG A 515 -2.16 8.26 -18.00
C ARG A 515 -1.52 8.90 -16.76
N GLY A 516 -1.25 8.11 -15.73
CA GLY A 516 -0.50 8.51 -14.55
C GLY A 516 -1.27 9.39 -13.56
N ASP A 517 -2.61 9.41 -13.61
CA ASP A 517 -3.46 10.13 -12.64
C ASP A 517 -3.42 9.44 -11.28
N LEU A 518 -2.56 9.92 -10.36
CA LEU A 518 -2.40 9.35 -9.03
C LEU A 518 -3.66 9.42 -8.17
N LYS A 519 -4.52 10.41 -8.38
CA LYS A 519 -5.82 10.48 -7.70
C LYS A 519 -6.69 9.29 -8.06
N ALA A 520 -6.78 8.96 -9.35
CA ALA A 520 -7.52 7.80 -9.83
C ALA A 520 -6.89 6.48 -9.35
N VAL A 521 -5.56 6.39 -9.38
CA VAL A 521 -4.79 5.22 -8.91
C VAL A 521 -5.02 4.97 -7.42
N VAL A 522 -4.87 5.97 -6.56
CA VAL A 522 -5.11 5.85 -5.11
C VAL A 522 -6.54 5.45 -4.81
N LYS A 523 -7.51 6.04 -5.53
CA LYS A 523 -8.92 5.65 -5.41
C LYS A 523 -9.15 4.19 -5.80
N ALA A 524 -8.53 3.73 -6.90
CA ALA A 524 -8.63 2.35 -7.35
C ALA A 524 -8.04 1.37 -6.33
N ILE A 525 -6.86 1.67 -5.79
CA ILE A 525 -6.22 0.85 -4.74
C ILE A 525 -7.12 0.71 -3.50
N LEU A 526 -7.63 1.83 -2.99
CA LEU A 526 -8.38 1.85 -1.73
C LEU A 526 -9.81 1.30 -1.85
N LEU A 527 -10.37 1.21 -3.05
CA LEU A 527 -11.71 0.68 -3.30
C LEU A 527 -11.70 -0.67 -4.01
N ASP A 528 -10.54 -1.27 -4.24
CA ASP A 528 -10.43 -2.58 -4.86
C ASP A 528 -11.07 -3.68 -3.98
N PRO A 529 -11.78 -4.66 -4.54
CA PRO A 529 -12.37 -5.75 -3.77
C PRO A 529 -11.37 -6.54 -2.93
N GLU A 530 -10.10 -6.64 -3.37
CA GLU A 530 -9.06 -7.30 -2.58
C GLU A 530 -8.68 -6.48 -1.34
N ALA A 531 -8.76 -5.15 -1.40
CA ALA A 531 -8.52 -4.26 -0.25
C ALA A 531 -9.73 -4.19 0.70
N ARG A 532 -10.94 -4.45 0.21
CA ARG A 532 -12.22 -4.25 0.93
C ARG A 532 -12.78 -5.56 1.47
N GLY A 533 -13.82 -5.47 2.26
CA GLY A 533 -14.53 -6.57 2.89
C GLY A 533 -14.43 -6.55 4.42
N ASN A 534 -15.43 -7.12 5.08
CA ASN A 534 -15.55 -7.04 6.54
C ASN A 534 -14.39 -7.76 7.26
N LEU A 535 -14.04 -8.94 6.79
CA LEU A 535 -13.00 -9.78 7.40
C LEU A 535 -12.16 -10.46 6.31
N LYS A 536 -10.84 -10.37 6.44
CA LYS A 536 -9.90 -11.17 5.63
C LYS A 536 -9.52 -12.42 6.41
N THR A 537 -9.82 -13.58 5.84
CA THR A 537 -9.64 -14.89 6.50
C THR A 537 -8.35 -15.59 6.09
N ASP A 538 -7.70 -15.13 5.01
CA ASP A 538 -6.39 -15.66 4.62
C ASP A 538 -5.33 -15.28 5.67
N PRO A 539 -4.69 -16.26 6.35
CA PRO A 539 -3.65 -15.99 7.33
C PRO A 539 -2.42 -15.28 6.73
N ASN A 540 -2.24 -15.36 5.42
CA ASN A 540 -1.12 -14.77 4.68
C ASN A 540 -1.43 -13.40 4.09
N TYR A 541 -2.68 -12.92 4.18
CA TYR A 541 -3.07 -11.61 3.69
C TYR A 541 -2.67 -10.50 4.66
N GLY A 542 -2.25 -9.36 4.10
CA GLY A 542 -1.96 -8.14 4.84
C GLY A 542 -0.51 -7.70 4.75
N LYS A 543 -0.08 -6.92 5.72
CA LYS A 543 1.29 -6.41 5.83
C LYS A 543 1.69 -6.25 7.29
N LEU A 544 2.97 -6.48 7.59
CA LEU A 544 3.51 -6.09 8.91
C LEU A 544 3.45 -4.57 9.01
N ARG A 545 2.83 -4.04 10.05
CA ARG A 545 2.83 -2.59 10.29
C ARG A 545 4.26 -2.10 10.42
N GLU A 546 4.69 -1.22 9.51
CA GLU A 546 5.96 -0.52 9.66
C GLU A 546 5.96 0.31 10.95
N PRO A 547 7.13 0.56 11.57
CA PRO A 547 7.20 1.23 12.88
C PRO A 547 6.46 2.56 12.96
N VAL A 548 6.52 3.39 11.92
CA VAL A 548 5.77 4.65 11.86
C VAL A 548 4.26 4.38 11.92
N GLN A 549 3.76 3.42 11.13
CA GLN A 549 2.34 3.08 11.14
C GLN A 549 1.90 2.36 12.41
N LEU A 550 2.72 1.48 12.97
CA LEU A 550 2.45 0.85 14.25
C LEU A 550 2.21 1.91 15.33
N ALA A 551 3.12 2.88 15.43
CA ALA A 551 3.03 3.94 16.41
C ALA A 551 1.81 4.83 16.20
N THR A 552 1.63 5.37 14.98
CA THR A 552 0.53 6.28 14.69
C THR A 552 -0.84 5.61 14.84
N ASN A 553 -0.95 4.32 14.47
CA ASN A 553 -2.19 3.55 14.66
C ASN A 553 -2.57 3.45 16.14
N VAL A 554 -1.63 3.03 17.02
CA VAL A 554 -1.95 2.90 18.46
C VAL A 554 -2.35 4.26 19.05
N TYR A 555 -1.59 5.31 18.73
CA TYR A 555 -1.91 6.65 19.23
C TYR A 555 -3.28 7.16 18.76
N ARG A 556 -3.62 6.97 17.48
CA ARG A 556 -4.89 7.44 16.93
C ARG A 556 -6.10 6.63 17.39
N GLN A 557 -5.95 5.30 17.49
CA GLN A 557 -7.03 4.41 17.92
C GLN A 557 -7.45 4.65 19.38
N LEU A 558 -6.50 5.03 20.24
CA LEU A 558 -6.73 5.22 21.67
C LEU A 558 -6.83 6.71 22.07
N GLY A 559 -6.41 7.60 21.18
CA GLY A 559 -6.28 9.04 21.43
C GLY A 559 -4.88 9.43 21.87
N VAL A 560 -4.41 10.57 21.39
CA VAL A 560 -3.09 11.13 21.69
C VAL A 560 -3.23 12.55 22.25
N ASN A 561 -2.58 12.80 23.39
CA ASN A 561 -2.58 14.07 24.10
C ASN A 561 -1.16 14.51 24.43
N ALA A 562 -1.01 15.78 24.79
CA ALA A 562 0.20 16.26 25.43
C ALA A 562 0.42 15.57 26.79
N ALA A 563 1.66 15.20 27.09
CA ALA A 563 2.00 14.56 28.37
C ALA A 563 1.91 15.53 29.58
N ASN A 564 1.96 16.84 29.35
CA ASN A 564 1.73 17.86 30.36
C ASN A 564 0.25 18.05 30.75
N GLY A 565 -0.68 17.32 30.09
CA GLY A 565 -2.12 17.37 30.34
C GLY A 565 -2.87 18.53 29.64
N THR A 566 -2.23 19.29 28.75
CA THR A 566 -2.81 20.45 28.09
C THR A 566 -2.74 20.35 26.56
N GLY A 567 -3.85 19.95 25.94
CA GLY A 567 -3.99 20.00 24.47
C GLY A 567 -3.24 18.91 23.72
N ASN A 568 -2.75 19.24 22.52
CA ASN A 568 -2.15 18.32 21.56
C ASN A 568 -0.68 18.08 21.86
N SER A 569 -0.16 16.88 21.53
CA SER A 569 1.25 16.56 21.55
C SER A 569 2.08 17.44 20.59
N ASP A 570 3.36 17.64 20.90
CA ASP A 570 4.33 18.29 20.01
C ASP A 570 4.84 17.40 18.87
N GLY A 571 4.44 16.12 18.84
CA GLY A 571 4.86 15.14 17.82
C GLY A 571 6.26 14.55 18.06
N TYR A 572 6.92 14.83 19.18
CA TYR A 572 8.24 14.28 19.47
C TYR A 572 8.16 12.80 19.90
N VAL A 573 8.06 11.92 18.92
CA VAL A 573 7.94 10.45 19.14
C VAL A 573 8.96 9.63 18.34
N ASN A 574 9.67 10.23 17.38
CA ASN A 574 10.57 9.49 16.51
C ASN A 574 11.67 8.72 17.28
N GLN A 575 12.15 9.26 18.41
CA GLN A 575 13.21 8.64 19.23
C GLN A 575 12.77 7.31 19.89
N ILE A 576 11.46 7.09 20.10
CA ILE A 576 10.95 5.80 20.58
C ILE A 576 10.52 4.87 19.45
N ILE A 577 10.39 5.39 18.23
CA ILE A 577 10.04 4.64 17.01
C ILE A 577 11.30 4.09 16.33
N SER A 578 12.34 4.90 16.20
CA SER A 578 13.54 4.56 15.43
C SER A 578 14.24 3.26 15.87
N PRO A 579 14.25 2.87 17.16
CA PRO A 579 14.83 1.59 17.58
C PRO A 579 14.13 0.35 16.94
N MET A 580 12.91 0.52 16.44
CA MET A 580 12.18 -0.54 15.73
C MET A 580 12.66 -0.75 14.27
N GLY A 581 13.70 -0.01 13.83
CA GLY A 581 14.30 -0.14 12.49
C GLY A 581 13.80 0.88 11.47
N GLN A 582 13.01 1.89 11.87
CA GLN A 582 12.54 2.94 10.97
C GLN A 582 12.56 4.31 11.67
N SER A 583 13.46 5.19 11.24
CA SER A 583 13.49 6.59 11.65
C SER A 583 12.96 7.46 10.52
N ALA A 584 11.90 8.22 10.76
CA ALA A 584 11.29 9.05 9.72
C ALA A 584 12.35 9.94 9.03
N PHE A 585 12.40 9.90 7.69
CA PHE A 585 13.34 10.61 6.82
C PHE A 585 14.82 10.16 6.90
N PHE A 586 15.11 9.03 7.55
CA PHE A 586 16.44 8.43 7.60
C PHE A 586 16.44 7.03 7.00
N SER A 587 16.13 6.93 5.71
CA SER A 587 16.28 5.68 4.97
C SER A 587 17.76 5.27 4.96
N PRO A 588 18.09 4.01 5.31
CA PRO A 588 19.49 3.57 5.38
C PRO A 588 20.16 3.46 4.00
N THR A 589 19.38 3.25 2.95
CA THR A 589 19.86 3.13 1.56
C THR A 589 18.82 3.70 0.60
N VAL A 590 19.16 3.79 -0.69
CA VAL A 590 18.22 4.13 -1.77
C VAL A 590 17.10 3.09 -1.95
N PHE A 591 17.29 1.87 -1.43
CA PHE A 591 16.26 0.83 -1.36
C PHE A 591 15.26 1.04 -0.22
N ASN A 592 15.21 2.22 0.39
CA ASN A 592 14.39 2.53 1.55
C ASN A 592 14.85 1.79 2.83
N TYR A 593 13.93 1.55 3.77
CA TYR A 593 14.16 0.78 4.99
C TYR A 593 14.20 -0.73 4.73
N TYR A 594 13.53 -1.19 3.68
CA TYR A 594 13.38 -2.60 3.29
C TYR A 594 13.18 -2.74 1.79
N SER A 595 13.66 -3.85 1.22
CA SER A 595 13.47 -4.15 -0.20
C SER A 595 12.00 -4.50 -0.50
N PRO A 596 11.38 -3.93 -1.56
CA PRO A 596 10.01 -4.23 -1.95
C PRO A 596 9.80 -5.70 -2.37
N ASP A 597 10.86 -6.40 -2.73
CA ASP A 597 10.84 -7.79 -3.17
C ASP A 597 11.33 -8.78 -2.09
N TYR A 598 11.40 -8.35 -0.83
CA TYR A 598 11.86 -9.22 0.25
C TYR A 598 10.87 -10.37 0.50
N ILE A 599 11.37 -11.58 0.38
CA ILE A 599 10.61 -12.81 0.68
C ILE A 599 10.84 -13.19 2.15
N ILE A 600 9.76 -13.45 2.87
CA ILE A 600 9.83 -13.88 4.28
C ILE A 600 10.50 -15.27 4.33
N PRO A 601 11.62 -15.43 5.06
CA PRO A 601 12.36 -16.69 5.10
C PRO A 601 11.49 -17.91 5.47
N GLY A 602 11.61 -18.97 4.70
CA GLY A 602 10.85 -20.21 4.89
C GLY A 602 9.41 -20.15 4.41
N THR A 603 9.05 -19.12 3.65
CA THR A 603 7.72 -18.94 3.04
C THR A 603 7.81 -18.55 1.58
N ALA A 604 6.67 -18.60 0.89
CA ALA A 604 6.48 -18.08 -0.47
C ALA A 604 5.91 -16.65 -0.48
N LEU A 605 5.97 -15.94 0.64
CA LEU A 605 5.28 -14.66 0.81
C LEU A 605 6.24 -13.48 0.63
N ASN A 606 5.86 -12.55 -0.22
CA ASN A 606 6.50 -11.23 -0.23
C ASN A 606 6.06 -10.45 1.02
N GLY A 607 7.03 -9.99 1.78
CA GLY A 607 6.79 -9.26 3.03
C GLY A 607 7.87 -8.23 3.29
N PRO A 608 7.90 -7.12 2.53
CA PRO A 608 8.94 -6.08 2.61
C PRO A 608 9.26 -5.66 4.04
N GLU A 609 8.26 -5.38 4.82
CA GLU A 609 8.40 -4.85 6.18
C GLU A 609 9.04 -5.86 7.16
N PHE A 610 9.01 -7.15 6.83
CA PHE A 610 9.70 -8.18 7.63
C PHE A 610 11.23 -8.12 7.49
N ASN A 611 11.75 -7.44 6.47
CA ASN A 611 13.20 -7.24 6.30
C ASN A 611 13.83 -6.50 7.50
N ILE A 612 13.08 -5.63 8.16
CA ILE A 612 13.53 -4.92 9.38
C ILE A 612 13.03 -5.57 10.67
N LEU A 613 12.35 -6.71 10.61
CA LEU A 613 11.91 -7.47 11.80
C LEU A 613 12.98 -8.48 12.20
N THR A 614 13.93 -8.05 12.99
CA THR A 614 14.96 -8.89 13.64
C THR A 614 14.58 -9.17 15.09
N THR A 615 15.31 -10.04 15.77
CA THR A 615 15.14 -10.28 17.22
C THR A 615 15.25 -8.96 18.01
N GLY A 616 16.22 -8.11 17.65
CA GLY A 616 16.42 -6.80 18.34
C GLY A 616 15.26 -5.85 18.11
N THR A 617 14.77 -5.72 16.88
CA THR A 617 13.65 -4.83 16.56
C THR A 617 12.31 -5.36 17.05
N ALA A 618 12.13 -6.68 17.17
CA ALA A 618 10.96 -7.28 17.83
C ALA A 618 10.90 -6.91 19.32
N ILE A 619 12.04 -6.97 20.02
CA ILE A 619 12.14 -6.49 21.39
C ILE A 619 11.86 -4.98 21.47
N ALA A 620 12.39 -4.20 20.53
CA ALA A 620 12.15 -2.75 20.46
C ALA A 620 10.67 -2.43 20.28
N ARG A 621 9.91 -3.23 19.49
CA ARG A 621 8.45 -3.10 19.34
C ARG A 621 7.71 -3.35 20.66
N ALA A 622 8.12 -4.36 21.43
CA ALA A 622 7.56 -4.61 22.76
C ALA A 622 7.90 -3.47 23.75
N ASN A 623 9.13 -2.97 23.70
CA ASN A 623 9.54 -1.83 24.54
C ASN A 623 8.81 -0.54 24.16
N PHE A 624 8.58 -0.30 22.87
CA PHE A 624 7.74 0.81 22.41
C PHE A 624 6.33 0.70 23.01
N ALA A 625 5.65 -0.43 22.87
CA ALA A 625 4.33 -0.65 23.46
C ALA A 625 4.34 -0.45 24.98
N ASN A 626 5.36 -0.97 25.68
CA ASN A 626 5.51 -0.78 27.13
C ASN A 626 5.64 0.70 27.49
N THR A 627 6.47 1.44 26.75
CA THR A 627 6.71 2.88 27.00
C THR A 627 5.42 3.70 26.84
N ILE A 628 4.67 3.50 25.76
CA ILE A 628 3.47 4.31 25.49
C ILE A 628 2.28 3.94 26.37
N VAL A 629 2.18 2.68 26.80
CA VAL A 629 1.04 2.16 27.59
C VAL A 629 1.24 2.39 29.09
N PHE A 630 2.43 2.10 29.64
CA PHE A 630 2.69 2.21 31.08
C PHE A 630 3.44 3.48 31.48
N SER A 631 3.92 4.24 30.49
CA SER A 631 4.60 5.50 30.66
C SER A 631 4.13 6.52 29.61
N ARG A 632 5.02 7.34 29.09
CA ARG A 632 4.77 8.37 28.06
C ARG A 632 6.09 8.97 27.59
N VAL A 633 6.06 9.76 26.51
CA VAL A 633 7.15 10.69 26.19
C VAL A 633 7.02 11.91 27.11
N ASN A 634 7.87 11.97 28.12
CA ASN A 634 7.79 13.01 29.12
C ASN A 634 8.15 14.41 28.58
N VAL A 635 7.64 15.43 29.25
CA VAL A 635 8.04 16.82 29.00
C VAL A 635 9.56 16.97 29.18
N SER A 636 10.19 17.59 28.20
CA SER A 636 11.63 17.87 28.20
C SER A 636 11.93 19.06 27.31
N ALA A 637 13.19 19.50 27.26
CA ALA A 637 13.63 20.56 26.34
C ALA A 637 13.34 20.22 24.86
N ASN A 638 13.38 18.93 24.48
CA ASN A 638 13.07 18.47 23.14
C ASN A 638 11.60 18.12 22.93
N ALA A 639 10.83 17.91 23.99
CA ALA A 639 9.42 17.60 23.98
C ALA A 639 8.67 18.50 24.98
N PRO A 640 8.51 19.82 24.68
CA PRO A 640 7.94 20.79 25.63
C PRO A 640 6.52 20.45 26.09
N LEU A 641 5.76 19.73 25.27
CA LEU A 641 4.41 19.24 25.60
C LEU A 641 4.43 17.74 25.92
N GLY A 642 5.38 17.00 25.35
CA GLY A 642 5.46 15.55 25.43
C GLY A 642 4.31 14.85 24.69
N THR A 643 4.25 13.52 24.81
CA THR A 643 3.22 12.70 24.15
C THR A 643 2.73 11.59 25.05
N ALA A 644 1.43 11.45 25.24
CA ALA A 644 0.80 10.42 26.04
C ALA A 644 -0.42 9.81 25.34
N LEU A 645 -0.71 8.55 25.64
CA LEU A 645 -2.00 7.94 25.26
C LEU A 645 -3.13 8.48 26.13
N ASN A 646 -4.31 8.66 25.54
CA ASN A 646 -5.53 8.93 26.27
C ASN A 646 -6.23 7.62 26.64
N LEU A 647 -6.05 7.15 27.85
CA LEU A 647 -6.63 5.91 28.33
C LEU A 647 -7.93 6.09 29.11
N ALA A 648 -8.46 7.31 29.22
CA ALA A 648 -9.60 7.64 30.06
C ALA A 648 -10.85 6.76 29.76
N GLU A 649 -11.17 6.60 28.48
CA GLU A 649 -12.33 5.78 28.09
C GLU A 649 -12.10 4.27 28.39
N MET A 650 -10.93 3.73 28.08
CA MET A 650 -10.62 2.34 28.35
C MET A 650 -10.59 2.06 29.86
N GLN A 651 -10.10 2.99 30.65
CA GLN A 651 -10.16 2.96 32.11
C GLN A 651 -11.61 2.97 32.62
N ALA A 652 -12.46 3.82 32.02
CA ALA A 652 -13.88 3.90 32.40
C ALA A 652 -14.61 2.57 32.08
N LEU A 653 -14.36 1.96 30.93
CA LEU A 653 -14.92 0.65 30.57
C LEU A 653 -14.46 -0.46 31.53
N ALA A 654 -13.19 -0.45 31.93
CA ALA A 654 -12.66 -1.40 32.91
C ALA A 654 -13.23 -1.20 34.31
N ALA A 655 -13.61 0.03 34.68
CA ALA A 655 -14.25 0.36 35.94
C ALA A 655 -15.74 -0.04 35.96
N ALA A 656 -16.43 0.17 34.84
CA ALA A 656 -17.87 -0.11 34.72
C ALA A 656 -18.18 -1.62 34.70
N ASP A 657 -17.27 -2.42 34.14
CA ASP A 657 -17.42 -3.88 34.04
C ASP A 657 -16.23 -4.62 34.69
N THR A 658 -16.46 -5.12 35.90
CA THR A 658 -15.44 -5.86 36.64
C THR A 658 -15.02 -7.18 35.97
N SER A 659 -15.83 -7.72 35.05
CA SER A 659 -15.48 -8.85 34.19
C SER A 659 -14.50 -8.47 33.07
N SER A 660 -14.38 -7.18 32.75
CA SER A 660 -13.55 -6.60 31.65
C SER A 660 -13.96 -7.04 30.25
N ASN A 661 -15.16 -7.60 30.06
CA ASN A 661 -15.65 -7.96 28.73
C ASN A 661 -15.91 -6.72 27.86
N GLN A 662 -16.54 -5.66 28.42
CA GLN A 662 -16.77 -4.41 27.68
C GLN A 662 -15.45 -3.75 27.21
N LEU A 663 -14.43 -3.79 28.06
CA LEU A 663 -13.09 -3.32 27.70
C LEU A 663 -12.54 -4.08 26.47
N LEU A 664 -12.59 -5.43 26.52
CA LEU A 664 -12.06 -6.25 25.43
C LEU A 664 -12.90 -6.12 24.15
N ASP A 665 -14.20 -5.97 24.23
CA ASP A 665 -15.08 -5.77 23.07
C ASP A 665 -14.77 -4.41 22.38
N ALA A 666 -14.55 -3.36 23.15
CA ALA A 666 -14.14 -2.06 22.63
C ALA A 666 -12.75 -2.13 21.96
N LEU A 667 -11.79 -2.77 22.61
CA LEU A 667 -10.44 -2.94 22.07
C LEU A 667 -10.43 -3.85 20.82
N ASN A 668 -11.24 -4.92 20.81
CA ASN A 668 -11.40 -5.77 19.63
C ASN A 668 -11.93 -4.96 18.45
N THR A 669 -12.94 -4.15 18.65
CA THR A 669 -13.50 -3.30 17.58
C THR A 669 -12.47 -2.30 17.07
N ARG A 670 -11.78 -1.57 17.95
CA ARG A 670 -10.87 -0.47 17.57
C ARG A 670 -9.54 -0.94 17.03
N MET A 671 -8.91 -1.90 17.71
CA MET A 671 -7.55 -2.31 17.39
C MET A 671 -7.49 -3.54 16.50
N MET A 672 -8.52 -4.41 16.55
CA MET A 672 -8.49 -5.71 15.89
C MET A 672 -9.56 -5.86 14.80
N HIS A 673 -10.22 -4.78 14.36
CA HIS A 673 -11.28 -4.81 13.33
C HIS A 673 -12.46 -5.75 13.63
N GLY A 674 -12.65 -6.13 14.90
CA GLY A 674 -13.58 -7.21 15.29
C GLY A 674 -13.04 -8.63 15.07
N ALA A 675 -11.79 -8.78 14.63
CA ALA A 675 -11.19 -10.05 14.21
C ALA A 675 -10.34 -10.74 15.30
N MET A 676 -10.43 -10.31 16.56
CA MET A 676 -9.74 -10.95 17.66
C MET A 676 -10.21 -12.40 17.79
N SER A 677 -9.28 -13.37 17.70
CA SER A 677 -9.64 -14.79 17.86
C SER A 677 -10.15 -15.08 19.28
N ALA A 678 -11.03 -16.08 19.41
CA ALA A 678 -11.56 -16.49 20.72
C ALA A 678 -10.44 -16.89 21.69
N ASN A 679 -9.41 -17.57 21.19
CA ASN A 679 -8.24 -17.94 21.99
C ASN A 679 -7.48 -16.72 22.51
N MET A 680 -7.18 -15.75 21.64
CA MET A 680 -6.54 -14.50 22.04
C MET A 680 -7.39 -13.74 23.06
N ARG A 681 -8.70 -13.61 22.82
CA ARG A 681 -9.61 -12.93 23.73
C ARG A 681 -9.60 -13.57 25.13
N ASN A 682 -9.72 -14.89 25.20
CA ASN A 682 -9.72 -15.62 26.47
C ASN A 682 -8.39 -15.47 27.21
N THR A 683 -7.26 -15.55 26.50
CA THR A 683 -5.93 -15.39 27.09
C THR A 683 -5.76 -13.99 27.68
N ILE A 684 -6.15 -12.95 26.95
CA ILE A 684 -6.07 -11.56 27.42
C ILE A 684 -7.01 -11.34 28.59
N LEU A 685 -8.26 -11.85 28.50
CA LEU A 685 -9.24 -11.72 29.57
C LEU A 685 -8.71 -12.35 30.89
N THR A 686 -8.14 -13.52 30.81
CA THR A 686 -7.52 -14.20 31.97
C THR A 686 -6.43 -13.36 32.59
N ALA A 687 -5.52 -12.79 31.75
CA ALA A 687 -4.44 -11.94 32.24
C ALA A 687 -4.97 -10.64 32.88
N VAL A 688 -5.95 -9.98 32.28
CA VAL A 688 -6.56 -8.74 32.80
C VAL A 688 -7.26 -8.99 34.13
N GLN A 689 -7.92 -10.13 34.30
CA GLN A 689 -8.63 -10.51 35.55
C GLN A 689 -7.69 -10.82 36.72
N THR A 690 -6.41 -11.07 36.48
CA THR A 690 -5.42 -11.16 37.58
C THR A 690 -5.14 -9.83 38.25
N VAL A 691 -5.40 -8.73 37.54
CA VAL A 691 -5.30 -7.38 38.08
C VAL A 691 -6.55 -7.07 38.92
N PRO A 692 -6.42 -6.55 40.15
CA PRO A 692 -7.57 -6.22 40.99
C PRO A 692 -8.55 -5.25 40.29
N SER A 693 -9.85 -5.47 40.43
CA SER A 693 -10.88 -4.61 39.81
C SER A 693 -10.86 -3.16 40.35
N THR A 694 -10.24 -2.97 41.50
CA THR A 694 -9.99 -1.63 42.08
C THR A 694 -8.91 -0.84 41.34
N ASN A 695 -8.19 -1.47 40.38
CA ASN A 695 -7.21 -0.79 39.54
C ASN A 695 -7.59 -0.87 38.05
N PRO A 696 -8.65 -0.14 37.63
CA PRO A 696 -9.13 -0.19 36.25
C PRO A 696 -8.14 0.34 35.22
N LEU A 697 -7.27 1.29 35.60
CA LEU A 697 -6.21 1.79 34.72
C LEU A 697 -5.24 0.68 34.35
N LEU A 698 -4.72 -0.07 35.33
CA LEU A 698 -3.79 -1.17 35.08
C LEU A 698 -4.44 -2.29 34.27
N ARG A 699 -5.75 -2.55 34.45
CA ARG A 699 -6.52 -3.47 33.61
C ARG A 699 -6.54 -3.04 32.15
N ALA A 700 -6.85 -1.78 31.88
CA ALA A 700 -6.84 -1.19 30.54
C ALA A 700 -5.42 -1.27 29.92
N GLN A 701 -4.41 -0.87 30.67
CA GLN A 701 -3.01 -0.93 30.24
C GLN A 701 -2.57 -2.35 29.90
N THR A 702 -2.90 -3.34 30.74
CA THR A 702 -2.57 -4.74 30.50
C THR A 702 -3.21 -5.26 29.20
N ALA A 703 -4.51 -4.97 29.00
CA ALA A 703 -5.21 -5.39 27.78
C ALA A 703 -4.58 -4.78 26.52
N ILE A 704 -4.33 -3.46 26.53
CA ILE A 704 -3.75 -2.73 25.40
C ILE A 704 -2.35 -3.24 25.09
N TYR A 705 -1.51 -3.41 26.08
CA TYR A 705 -0.15 -3.94 25.92
C TYR A 705 -0.13 -5.32 25.27
N LEU A 706 -0.95 -6.26 25.76
CA LEU A 706 -1.05 -7.60 25.22
C LEU A 706 -1.57 -7.60 23.75
N ILE A 707 -2.51 -6.73 23.43
CA ILE A 707 -2.98 -6.57 22.05
C ILE A 707 -1.86 -5.97 21.18
N ALA A 708 -1.28 -4.86 21.58
CA ALA A 708 -0.27 -4.12 20.78
C ALA A 708 0.99 -4.97 20.48
N THR A 709 1.34 -5.88 21.39
CA THR A 709 2.49 -6.80 21.22
C THR A 709 2.14 -8.11 20.53
N SER A 710 0.85 -8.40 20.30
CA SER A 710 0.43 -9.64 19.64
C SER A 710 0.77 -9.65 18.14
N SER A 711 1.07 -10.81 17.59
CA SER A 711 1.29 -10.99 16.14
C SER A 711 0.04 -10.63 15.33
N GLN A 712 -1.16 -10.83 15.86
CA GLN A 712 -2.41 -10.49 15.19
C GLN A 712 -2.58 -8.96 15.02
N PHE A 713 -2.12 -8.15 15.97
CA PHE A 713 -2.13 -6.70 15.84
C PHE A 713 -0.94 -6.18 15.05
N GLN A 714 0.22 -6.81 15.15
CA GLN A 714 1.43 -6.38 14.40
C GLN A 714 1.25 -6.46 12.89
N VAL A 715 0.36 -7.33 12.40
CA VAL A 715 0.02 -7.45 10.98
C VAL A 715 -1.33 -6.79 10.72
N GLN A 716 -1.32 -5.80 9.83
CA GLN A 716 -2.54 -5.16 9.30
C GLN A 716 -3.18 -6.14 8.30
N ARG A 717 -4.44 -6.50 8.52
CA ARG A 717 -5.18 -7.43 7.65
C ARG A 717 -6.39 -6.79 7.00
#